data_e81aeb027bbfbaf736f97661f1ba4fb5
#
_entry.id   e81aeb027bbfbaf736f97661f1ba4fb5
#
_cell.length_a   1.000
_cell.length_b   1.000
_cell.length_c   1.000
_cell.angle_alpha   90.00
_cell.angle_beta   90.00
_cell.angle_gamma   90.00
#
_symmetry.space_group_name_H-M   'P 1'
#
loop_
_entity.id
_entity.type
_entity.pdbx_description
1 polymer ?
#
loop_
_entity_poly.entity_id
_entity_poly.type
_entity_poly.pdbx_seq_one_letter_code
_entity_poly.pdbx_strand_id
1 'polypeptide(L)'
;MKQLLLLLTTLCCGSMNAQTLVINEIMQSNIECTMDDIKEFPDSWVELYNPTDAAINLKDYKISNKNKEKKAWKLPDMTVAAHGYVLVYCDKEGKEDNRLHADFRLESGKGCTVYLFTNQEVVDSLPANMKKMPAPDIAFGRKTDGADEWGYQLTATPGEANCGNICEAKHILGAPVFSEQGRVSSANSSVSLTLSLPEDAPEGAYIVYTTDGREPQPSDAAAEQPKTVSLNITKTTVVRAKVCCDGWLSPMSSAQSFIFHPRTMTIPIFSVQTNDKYLNDSQIGLFANNNSKEDKKLHDWRRPVNIEMFTAAGEESIFNQLGETRIQGGQSRGNALKSMVFYANKRFDPDHKRFSYEFFPDQKPGITEFKSFSLRDGGNDFGDLYFRDAIIQRTVASHVDLDWQACHSAVLYINGEYMGMLNIRERSNEDNIYSNYDGLEDLDLIEISHEKINNVDQFEEEFKEGGAEFYNDFKTFYSKKGHSKAEYEQWIDVNEYLNVIAMNFFYGNIDFPGNNIVFWRPNEDAVTDMPKRFRVIVKDTDFGLGLYGRQNSFNTIDLLYNPSKYPNDNWAFTTPATTLLKNMLEDADILNMFIDKCCIFMGDFMNGKGTGATIDLIKEEAMEEFIAHRDKYAWSWWGSRQDIENKFNDAKKWAEGRPNYFYQHIGNQWNLGTPRTLTINKSSKNDVEITFNNIKLSDKVFDGKYFKDRTITLSATTKDENKSVTGWKVTGAINQQFEGSELTMQMPNGNIAIEPIIGVGSGIEEIANSQQLKANGQLYDLLGNKVETPQSGRIYIRNGKKTICQ
;
A
#
# COMPACT_ATOMS: atom_id res chain seq x y z
N MET A 1 13.31 -100.56 1.40
CA MET A 1 13.01 -99.51 2.38
C MET A 1 13.90 -98.28 2.04
N LYS A 2 13.37 -97.31 1.34
CA LYS A 2 14.06 -96.06 1.02
C LYS A 2 13.32 -94.97 1.68
N GLN A 3 13.95 -94.31 2.66
CA GLN A 3 13.46 -93.12 3.28
C GLN A 3 13.68 -91.91 2.37
N LEU A 4 12.64 -91.20 2.02
CA LEU A 4 12.65 -89.97 1.25
C LEU A 4 12.76 -88.83 2.21
N LEU A 5 13.87 -88.10 2.18
CA LEU A 5 14.11 -86.91 2.99
C LEU A 5 13.57 -85.70 2.21
N LEU A 6 12.49 -85.09 2.71
CA LEU A 6 11.89 -83.92 2.12
C LEU A 6 12.54 -82.64 2.77
N LEU A 7 13.35 -81.92 1.99
CA LEU A 7 13.96 -80.70 2.40
C LEU A 7 12.94 -79.55 2.12
N LEU A 8 12.34 -78.97 3.18
CA LEU A 8 11.50 -77.78 3.12
C LEU A 8 12.43 -76.54 3.11
N THR A 9 12.62 -75.96 1.94
CA THR A 9 13.21 -74.63 1.81
C THR A 9 12.10 -73.59 2.03
N THR A 10 12.04 -73.05 3.21
CA THR A 10 11.25 -71.78 3.49
C THR A 10 11.86 -70.67 2.75
N LEU A 11 11.25 -70.27 1.61
CA LEU A 11 11.51 -68.99 0.99
C LEU A 11 10.94 -67.92 1.93
N CYS A 12 11.78 -67.21 2.69
CA CYS A 12 11.43 -65.94 3.24
C CYS A 12 11.34 -64.96 2.07
N CYS A 13 10.13 -64.75 1.52
CA CYS A 13 9.82 -63.53 0.78
C CYS A 13 9.83 -62.37 1.79
N GLY A 14 10.99 -61.86 2.08
CA GLY A 14 11.08 -60.50 2.62
C GLY A 14 10.49 -59.58 1.55
N SER A 15 9.39 -58.95 1.90
CA SER A 15 8.92 -57.79 1.14
C SER A 15 10.11 -56.80 1.09
N MET A 16 10.80 -56.73 -0.04
CA MET A 16 11.64 -55.58 -0.33
C MET A 16 10.69 -54.41 -0.46
N ASN A 17 10.44 -53.73 0.64
CA ASN A 17 9.97 -52.38 0.53
C ASN A 17 11.03 -51.64 -0.31
N ALA A 18 10.67 -51.27 -1.53
CA ALA A 18 11.53 -50.42 -2.32
C ALA A 18 11.75 -49.16 -1.48
N GLN A 19 12.95 -49.02 -0.95
CA GLN A 19 13.32 -47.85 -0.19
C GLN A 19 13.21 -46.67 -1.16
N THR A 20 12.33 -45.74 -0.85
CA THR A 20 12.02 -44.54 -1.63
C THR A 20 12.46 -43.34 -0.85
N LEU A 21 12.51 -42.19 -1.51
CA LEU A 21 12.65 -40.90 -0.80
C LEU A 21 11.58 -40.75 0.29
N VAL A 22 11.94 -40.13 1.38
CA VAL A 22 11.03 -39.83 2.48
C VAL A 22 11.04 -38.32 2.79
N ILE A 23 9.91 -37.83 3.29
CA ILE A 23 9.83 -36.49 3.88
C ILE A 23 10.54 -36.54 5.24
N ASN A 24 11.55 -35.72 5.45
CA ASN A 24 12.42 -35.76 6.63
C ASN A 24 12.11 -34.66 7.62
N GLU A 25 11.99 -33.43 7.13
CA GLU A 25 11.77 -32.23 7.91
C GLU A 25 10.92 -31.22 7.12
N ILE A 26 10.15 -30.39 7.82
CA ILE A 26 9.40 -29.28 7.20
C ILE A 26 9.44 -28.03 8.05
N MET A 27 9.27 -26.87 7.41
CA MET A 27 9.05 -25.58 8.07
C MET A 27 7.91 -24.82 7.40
N GLN A 28 6.88 -24.44 8.16
CA GLN A 28 5.70 -23.74 7.64
C GLN A 28 5.93 -22.21 7.51
N SER A 29 6.86 -21.66 8.31
CA SER A 29 7.15 -20.22 8.35
C SER A 29 8.65 -20.06 8.46
N ASN A 30 9.32 -19.96 7.32
CA ASN A 30 10.74 -19.72 7.22
C ASN A 30 10.98 -18.21 7.12
N ILE A 31 11.45 -17.58 8.18
CA ILE A 31 11.69 -16.14 8.21
C ILE A 31 13.15 -15.74 8.36
N GLU A 32 13.96 -16.58 9.06
CA GLU A 32 15.41 -16.40 9.21
C GLU A 32 16.22 -17.71 9.08
N CYS A 33 15.56 -18.87 8.95
CA CYS A 33 16.22 -20.17 9.04
C CYS A 33 17.11 -20.46 7.80
N THR A 34 16.55 -20.38 6.59
CA THR A 34 17.34 -20.67 5.37
C THR A 34 16.94 -19.81 4.20
N MET A 35 17.95 -19.39 3.42
CA MET A 35 17.80 -18.63 2.18
C MET A 35 17.94 -19.56 0.98
N ASP A 36 17.30 -19.19 -0.13
CA ASP A 36 17.52 -19.79 -1.43
C ASP A 36 18.83 -19.28 -2.11
N ASP A 37 19.06 -19.67 -3.34
CA ASP A 37 20.23 -19.29 -4.13
C ASP A 37 20.24 -17.80 -4.54
N ILE A 38 19.09 -17.15 -4.58
CA ILE A 38 18.98 -15.70 -4.83
C ILE A 38 18.94 -14.86 -3.53
N LYS A 39 19.19 -15.47 -2.38
CA LYS A 39 19.27 -14.84 -1.06
C LYS A 39 17.94 -14.32 -0.52
N GLU A 40 16.81 -14.92 -0.94
CA GLU A 40 15.50 -14.72 -0.32
C GLU A 40 15.23 -15.77 0.76
N PHE A 41 14.28 -15.48 1.63
CA PHE A 41 13.69 -16.44 2.56
C PHE A 41 12.37 -16.97 1.99
N PRO A 42 12.38 -18.12 1.27
CA PRO A 42 11.14 -18.70 0.77
C PRO A 42 10.14 -18.95 1.89
N ASP A 43 8.84 -18.82 1.61
CA ASP A 43 7.79 -18.84 2.63
C ASP A 43 7.84 -20.07 3.56
N SER A 44 8.10 -21.23 2.99
CA SER A 44 8.14 -22.52 3.67
C SER A 44 8.99 -23.51 2.88
N TRP A 45 9.35 -24.64 3.50
CA TRP A 45 10.13 -25.66 2.81
C TRP A 45 9.80 -27.08 3.33
N VAL A 46 10.12 -28.07 2.50
CA VAL A 46 10.08 -29.51 2.78
C VAL A 46 11.44 -30.08 2.45
N GLU A 47 12.03 -30.81 3.38
CA GLU A 47 13.23 -31.61 3.13
C GLU A 47 12.84 -33.04 2.77
N LEU A 48 13.44 -33.54 1.70
CA LEU A 48 13.38 -34.94 1.31
C LEU A 48 14.76 -35.59 1.58
N TYR A 49 14.74 -36.80 2.15
CA TYR A 49 15.92 -37.60 2.45
C TYR A 49 15.93 -38.88 1.64
N ASN A 50 17.07 -39.31 1.14
CA ASN A 50 17.31 -40.57 0.50
C ASN A 50 17.85 -41.62 1.49
N PRO A 51 17.05 -42.51 2.06
CA PRO A 51 17.51 -43.49 3.04
C PRO A 51 18.27 -44.67 2.41
N THR A 52 18.52 -44.67 1.10
CA THR A 52 19.10 -45.83 0.37
C THR A 52 20.60 -45.65 0.15
N ASP A 53 21.28 -46.81 -0.09
CA ASP A 53 22.68 -46.88 -0.46
C ASP A 53 22.95 -46.50 -1.95
N ALA A 54 21.92 -46.06 -2.68
CA ALA A 54 22.01 -45.69 -4.08
C ALA A 54 21.43 -44.30 -4.35
N ALA A 55 21.92 -43.62 -5.35
CA ALA A 55 21.37 -42.33 -5.76
C ALA A 55 19.96 -42.48 -6.35
N ILE A 56 19.04 -41.58 -6.04
CA ILE A 56 17.64 -41.53 -6.51
C ILE A 56 17.43 -40.33 -7.41
N ASN A 57 16.80 -40.52 -8.58
CA ASN A 57 16.41 -39.44 -9.46
C ASN A 57 15.01 -38.92 -9.11
N LEU A 58 14.85 -37.57 -8.97
CA LEU A 58 13.63 -36.93 -8.54
C LEU A 58 12.54 -36.87 -9.62
N LYS A 59 12.85 -37.06 -10.91
CA LYS A 59 11.92 -36.88 -12.05
C LYS A 59 10.66 -37.75 -11.98
N ASP A 60 10.74 -38.87 -11.25
CA ASP A 60 9.63 -39.81 -11.09
C ASP A 60 8.76 -39.48 -9.85
N TYR A 61 9.11 -38.43 -9.13
CA TYR A 61 8.40 -37.98 -7.92
C TYR A 61 7.61 -36.70 -8.16
N LYS A 62 6.54 -36.59 -7.38
CA LYS A 62 5.71 -35.39 -7.28
C LYS A 62 5.45 -35.08 -5.82
N ILE A 63 5.28 -33.81 -5.49
CA ILE A 63 4.98 -33.36 -4.13
C ILE A 63 3.75 -32.44 -4.13
N SER A 64 2.93 -32.52 -3.09
CA SER A 64 1.75 -31.66 -2.97
C SER A 64 1.32 -31.49 -1.51
N ASN A 65 0.69 -30.37 -1.21
CA ASN A 65 -0.04 -30.14 0.04
C ASN A 65 -1.45 -30.78 0.05
N LYS A 66 -1.83 -31.53 -0.99
CA LYS A 66 -3.13 -32.21 -1.14
C LYS A 66 -2.92 -33.63 -1.60
N ASN A 67 -3.74 -34.56 -1.10
CA ASN A 67 -3.75 -35.95 -1.57
C ASN A 67 -4.42 -36.09 -2.95
N LYS A 68 -3.79 -35.48 -3.97
CA LYS A 68 -4.27 -35.45 -5.37
C LYS A 68 -3.08 -35.48 -6.32
N GLU A 69 -2.61 -36.66 -6.68
CA GLU A 69 -1.43 -36.87 -7.54
C GLU A 69 -1.48 -36.06 -8.85
N LYS A 70 -2.65 -35.98 -9.51
CA LYS A 70 -2.83 -35.25 -10.79
C LYS A 70 -2.60 -33.73 -10.67
N LYS A 71 -2.65 -33.20 -9.47
CA LYS A 71 -2.42 -31.79 -9.16
C LYS A 71 -1.13 -31.57 -8.37
N ALA A 72 -0.32 -32.61 -8.23
CA ALA A 72 0.95 -32.52 -7.52
C ALA A 72 2.03 -31.93 -8.42
N TRP A 73 2.82 -31.04 -7.86
CA TRP A 73 3.96 -30.43 -8.54
C TRP A 73 5.03 -31.48 -8.82
N LYS A 74 5.52 -31.52 -10.06
CA LYS A 74 6.51 -32.49 -10.51
C LYS A 74 7.90 -32.00 -10.14
N LEU A 75 8.68 -32.86 -9.48
CA LEU A 75 10.08 -32.58 -9.18
C LEU A 75 10.95 -32.65 -10.47
N PRO A 76 12.01 -31.83 -10.56
CA PRO A 76 12.86 -31.76 -11.76
C PRO A 76 13.73 -33.01 -11.91
N ASP A 77 14.34 -33.18 -13.10
CA ASP A 77 15.31 -34.26 -13.40
C ASP A 77 16.66 -33.94 -12.71
N MET A 78 16.76 -34.26 -11.43
CA MET A 78 17.98 -34.15 -10.66
C MET A 78 18.13 -35.36 -9.74
N THR A 79 19.33 -35.60 -9.23
CA THR A 79 19.68 -36.81 -8.47
C THR A 79 20.04 -36.42 -7.03
N VAL A 80 19.45 -37.12 -6.06
CA VAL A 80 19.83 -37.09 -4.65
C VAL A 80 20.77 -38.26 -4.36
N ALA A 81 21.97 -37.97 -3.87
CA ALA A 81 22.97 -39.01 -3.53
C ALA A 81 22.44 -39.97 -2.46
N ALA A 82 23.08 -41.16 -2.33
CA ALA A 82 22.82 -42.04 -1.20
C ALA A 82 22.98 -41.26 0.12
N HIS A 83 22.03 -41.41 1.03
CA HIS A 83 21.95 -40.69 2.32
C HIS A 83 22.02 -39.15 2.20
N GLY A 84 21.65 -38.59 1.02
CA GLY A 84 21.63 -37.15 0.76
C GLY A 84 20.25 -36.52 1.00
N TYR A 85 20.24 -35.21 1.07
CA TYR A 85 19.08 -34.35 1.31
C TYR A 85 18.81 -33.46 0.12
N VAL A 86 17.56 -33.03 -0.02
CA VAL A 86 17.16 -31.99 -0.96
C VAL A 86 16.04 -31.16 -0.36
N LEU A 87 16.19 -29.83 -0.40
CA LEU A 87 15.16 -28.89 0.00
C LEU A 87 14.25 -28.55 -1.18
N VAL A 88 12.96 -28.63 -0.95
CA VAL A 88 11.91 -28.14 -1.85
C VAL A 88 11.29 -26.91 -1.18
N TYR A 89 11.51 -25.74 -1.72
CA TYR A 89 10.88 -24.52 -1.26
C TYR A 89 9.42 -24.50 -1.71
N CYS A 90 8.54 -24.11 -0.79
CA CYS A 90 7.10 -24.09 -1.04
C CYS A 90 6.61 -22.63 -0.92
N ASP A 91 6.63 -21.88 -2.02
CA ASP A 91 6.37 -20.44 -2.11
C ASP A 91 5.43 -20.04 -3.25
N LYS A 92 4.89 -21.01 -4.01
CA LYS A 92 4.02 -20.86 -5.19
C LYS A 92 4.72 -20.38 -6.47
N GLU A 93 6.02 -20.32 -6.53
CA GLU A 93 6.70 -19.94 -7.76
C GLU A 93 6.52 -20.96 -8.89
N GLY A 94 6.43 -22.24 -8.55
CA GLY A 94 6.18 -23.32 -9.51
C GLY A 94 7.30 -23.52 -10.53
N LYS A 95 8.53 -23.11 -10.20
CA LYS A 95 9.68 -23.22 -11.09
C LYS A 95 10.17 -24.67 -11.15
N GLU A 96 10.47 -25.12 -12.37
CA GLU A 96 11.08 -26.42 -12.66
C GLU A 96 12.59 -26.28 -12.97
N ASP A 97 13.17 -25.18 -12.61
CA ASP A 97 14.61 -24.97 -12.70
C ASP A 97 15.32 -25.66 -11.52
N ASN A 98 16.65 -25.57 -11.48
CA ASN A 98 17.46 -26.20 -10.42
C ASN A 98 17.18 -25.66 -9.00
N ARG A 99 16.25 -24.71 -8.83
CA ARG A 99 15.94 -24.06 -7.56
C ARG A 99 14.87 -24.75 -6.74
N LEU A 100 14.16 -25.73 -7.27
CA LEU A 100 13.15 -26.53 -6.54
C LEU A 100 12.10 -25.68 -5.80
N HIS A 101 11.46 -24.75 -6.49
CA HIS A 101 10.35 -23.93 -5.98
C HIS A 101 9.01 -24.51 -6.42
N ALA A 102 8.24 -25.04 -5.47
CA ALA A 102 6.95 -25.68 -5.74
C ALA A 102 5.82 -24.66 -6.00
N ASP A 103 4.76 -25.10 -6.68
CA ASP A 103 3.57 -24.31 -7.02
C ASP A 103 2.57 -24.11 -5.87
N PHE A 104 2.94 -24.50 -4.64
CA PHE A 104 2.10 -24.40 -3.45
C PHE A 104 2.88 -23.89 -2.24
N ARG A 105 2.14 -23.44 -1.21
CA ARG A 105 2.68 -23.08 0.12
C ARG A 105 2.23 -24.05 1.19
N LEU A 106 3.06 -24.18 2.24
CA LEU A 106 2.62 -24.72 3.52
C LEU A 106 1.98 -23.56 4.30
N GLU A 107 0.69 -23.66 4.57
CA GLU A 107 -0.01 -22.53 5.19
C GLU A 107 0.34 -22.34 6.66
N SER A 108 0.82 -21.16 7.01
CA SER A 108 1.07 -20.75 8.39
C SER A 108 -0.25 -20.64 9.20
N GLY A 109 -0.16 -20.84 10.51
CA GLY A 109 -1.29 -20.65 11.44
C GLY A 109 -2.29 -21.78 11.52
N LYS A 110 -2.14 -22.87 10.75
CA LYS A 110 -2.95 -24.10 10.83
C LYS A 110 -2.09 -25.34 10.57
N GLY A 111 -2.61 -26.54 10.87
CA GLY A 111 -1.96 -27.79 10.45
C GLY A 111 -1.85 -27.88 8.94
N CYS A 112 -0.78 -28.51 8.45
CA CYS A 112 -0.58 -28.75 7.04
C CYS A 112 -0.47 -30.24 6.74
N THR A 113 -0.62 -30.58 5.45
CA THR A 113 -0.37 -31.91 4.91
C THR A 113 0.63 -31.79 3.77
N VAL A 114 1.51 -32.78 3.67
CA VAL A 114 2.41 -32.95 2.52
C VAL A 114 2.37 -34.41 2.13
N TYR A 115 2.30 -34.66 0.83
CA TYR A 115 2.29 -35.99 0.23
C TYR A 115 3.37 -36.08 -0.83
N LEU A 116 4.17 -37.12 -0.75
CA LEU A 116 5.16 -37.48 -1.77
C LEU A 116 4.60 -38.65 -2.59
N PHE A 117 4.63 -38.53 -3.90
CA PHE A 117 4.08 -39.49 -4.84
C PHE A 117 5.17 -40.04 -5.78
N THR A 118 5.07 -41.33 -6.12
CA THR A 118 5.72 -41.95 -7.29
C THR A 118 4.81 -43.01 -7.90
N ASN A 119 4.85 -43.24 -9.22
CA ASN A 119 3.99 -44.20 -9.91
C ASN A 119 2.49 -44.09 -9.57
N GLN A 120 1.99 -42.86 -9.35
CA GLN A 120 0.61 -42.51 -8.95
C GLN A 120 0.21 -42.94 -7.52
N GLU A 121 1.12 -43.47 -6.74
CA GLU A 121 0.90 -43.84 -5.35
C GLU A 121 1.58 -42.87 -4.37
N VAL A 122 0.98 -42.70 -3.18
CA VAL A 122 1.62 -41.96 -2.07
C VAL A 122 2.69 -42.88 -1.48
N VAL A 123 3.93 -42.45 -1.50
CA VAL A 123 5.06 -43.22 -0.93
C VAL A 123 5.46 -42.72 0.44
N ASP A 124 5.19 -41.46 0.76
CA ASP A 124 5.35 -40.91 2.11
C ASP A 124 4.43 -39.69 2.32
N SER A 125 4.14 -39.39 3.58
CA SER A 125 3.32 -38.24 3.95
C SER A 125 3.61 -37.79 5.38
N LEU A 126 3.29 -36.53 5.69
CA LEU A 126 3.31 -36.05 7.08
C LEU A 126 2.29 -36.82 7.94
N PRO A 127 2.55 -36.96 9.26
CA PRO A 127 1.58 -37.49 10.19
C PRO A 127 0.23 -36.78 10.11
N ALA A 128 -0.87 -37.53 10.05
CA ALA A 128 -2.22 -36.99 9.84
C ALA A 128 -2.71 -36.04 10.95
N ASN A 129 -2.08 -36.03 12.11
CA ASN A 129 -2.42 -35.21 13.27
C ASN A 129 -1.50 -34.00 13.46
N MET A 130 -0.70 -33.65 12.45
CA MET A 130 0.18 -32.52 12.53
C MET A 130 -0.62 -31.24 12.77
N LYS A 131 -0.25 -30.52 13.84
CA LYS A 131 -0.84 -29.24 14.21
C LYS A 131 -0.09 -28.07 13.54
N LYS A 132 -0.64 -26.85 13.71
CA LYS A 132 0.08 -25.63 13.31
C LYS A 132 1.43 -25.55 14.05
N MET A 133 2.44 -24.98 13.37
CA MET A 133 3.68 -24.61 14.04
C MET A 133 3.40 -23.57 15.12
N PRO A 134 4.09 -23.68 16.26
CA PRO A 134 3.84 -22.77 17.40
C PRO A 134 4.39 -21.37 17.18
N ALA A 135 5.45 -21.23 16.39
CA ALA A 135 6.07 -19.95 16.03
C ALA A 135 6.79 -20.07 14.67
N PRO A 136 7.21 -18.96 14.06
CA PRO A 136 8.13 -18.98 12.93
C PRO A 136 9.47 -19.67 13.26
N ASP A 137 10.16 -20.12 12.22
CA ASP A 137 11.46 -20.79 12.25
C ASP A 137 11.52 -22.06 13.13
N ILE A 138 10.38 -22.61 13.50
CA ILE A 138 10.30 -23.92 14.13
C ILE A 138 10.04 -24.98 13.06
N ALA A 139 10.91 -25.96 12.99
CA ALA A 139 10.77 -27.11 12.10
C ALA A 139 10.07 -28.29 12.80
N PHE A 140 9.38 -29.11 12.00
CA PHE A 140 8.79 -30.37 12.43
C PHE A 140 9.35 -31.49 11.56
N GLY A 141 9.97 -32.48 12.18
CA GLY A 141 10.69 -33.50 11.43
C GLY A 141 10.78 -34.84 12.15
N ARG A 142 11.36 -35.79 11.45
CA ARG A 142 11.73 -37.09 12.01
C ARG A 142 12.82 -36.90 13.06
N LYS A 143 12.81 -37.68 14.11
CA LYS A 143 13.82 -37.58 15.21
C LYS A 143 15.25 -37.74 14.68
N THR A 144 15.44 -38.75 13.86
CA THR A 144 16.64 -39.00 13.05
C THR A 144 16.19 -39.29 11.63
N ASP A 145 17.10 -39.17 10.68
CA ASP A 145 16.79 -39.34 9.25
C ASP A 145 16.04 -40.63 8.96
N GLY A 146 14.90 -40.50 8.32
CA GLY A 146 14.06 -41.63 7.93
C GLY A 146 13.33 -42.35 9.08
N ALA A 147 13.48 -41.92 10.34
CA ALA A 147 12.82 -42.58 11.49
C ALA A 147 11.31 -42.37 11.49
N ASP A 148 10.57 -43.26 12.16
CA ASP A 148 9.11 -43.14 12.28
C ASP A 148 8.66 -42.13 13.36
N GLU A 149 9.54 -41.79 14.30
CA GLU A 149 9.26 -40.87 15.40
C GLU A 149 9.36 -39.41 14.92
N TRP A 150 8.29 -38.59 15.09
CA TRP A 150 8.19 -37.19 14.68
C TRP A 150 8.05 -36.26 15.88
N GLY A 151 8.62 -35.06 15.75
CA GLY A 151 8.48 -33.99 16.74
C GLY A 151 8.96 -32.65 16.25
N TYR A 152 8.81 -31.62 17.09
CA TYR A 152 9.40 -30.32 16.81
C TYR A 152 10.92 -30.39 17.02
N GLN A 153 11.67 -29.99 16.02
CA GLN A 153 13.13 -29.96 16.09
C GLN A 153 13.57 -28.82 17.01
N LEU A 154 14.43 -29.10 18.00
CA LEU A 154 15.03 -28.04 18.84
C LEU A 154 15.96 -27.14 18.05
N THR A 155 16.51 -27.65 16.95
CA THR A 155 17.27 -26.93 15.95
C THR A 155 16.87 -27.45 14.59
N ALA A 156 16.42 -26.58 13.70
CA ALA A 156 16.15 -26.94 12.31
C ALA A 156 17.47 -27.32 11.60
N THR A 157 17.44 -28.32 10.75
CA THR A 157 18.61 -28.90 10.08
C THR A 157 18.49 -28.94 8.55
N PRO A 158 18.09 -27.83 7.86
CA PRO A 158 17.85 -27.85 6.42
C PRO A 158 19.11 -28.23 5.62
N GLY A 159 19.05 -29.36 4.90
CA GLY A 159 20.17 -29.91 4.10
C GLY A 159 21.18 -30.73 4.89
N GLU A 160 20.93 -31.00 6.17
CA GLU A 160 21.82 -31.73 7.08
C GLU A 160 21.05 -32.82 7.84
N ALA A 161 21.78 -33.70 8.52
CA ALA A 161 21.20 -34.78 9.31
C ALA A 161 20.40 -34.26 10.51
N ASN A 162 19.23 -34.83 10.74
CA ASN A 162 18.41 -34.51 11.92
C ASN A 162 19.19 -34.79 13.20
N CYS A 163 19.25 -33.83 14.12
CA CYS A 163 20.11 -33.87 15.30
C CYS A 163 19.66 -34.84 16.40
N GLY A 164 18.50 -35.50 16.27
CA GLY A 164 17.96 -36.39 17.26
C GLY A 164 17.24 -35.73 18.45
N ASN A 165 17.22 -34.42 18.48
CA ASN A 165 16.67 -33.62 19.57
C ASN A 165 15.30 -33.04 19.17
N ILE A 166 14.26 -33.78 19.48
CA ILE A 166 12.87 -33.34 19.24
C ILE A 166 12.12 -33.12 20.57
N CYS A 167 11.13 -32.26 20.53
CA CYS A 167 10.25 -32.04 21.67
C CYS A 167 8.76 -32.05 21.25
N GLU A 168 7.89 -32.12 22.26
CA GLU A 168 6.46 -32.01 22.08
C GLU A 168 6.02 -30.53 22.10
N ALA A 169 4.85 -30.21 21.52
CA ALA A 169 4.29 -28.87 21.49
C ALA A 169 4.16 -28.17 22.86
N LYS A 170 4.06 -28.92 23.95
CA LYS A 170 4.00 -28.38 25.31
C LYS A 170 5.35 -27.84 25.83
N HIS A 171 6.46 -28.18 25.17
CA HIS A 171 7.80 -27.75 25.54
C HIS A 171 8.20 -26.49 24.76
N ILE A 172 7.32 -25.48 24.71
CA ILE A 172 7.55 -24.19 24.08
C ILE A 172 7.55 -23.14 25.17
N LEU A 173 8.59 -22.33 25.23
CA LEU A 173 8.76 -21.28 26.22
C LEU A 173 7.87 -20.07 25.90
N GLY A 174 7.31 -19.48 26.94
CA GLY A 174 6.65 -18.19 26.89
C GLY A 174 7.64 -17.03 26.71
N ALA A 175 7.13 -15.87 26.31
CA ALA A 175 7.91 -14.66 26.22
C ALA A 175 8.31 -14.14 27.61
N PRO A 176 9.45 -13.46 27.77
CA PRO A 176 9.79 -12.79 29.03
C PRO A 176 8.81 -11.65 29.30
N VAL A 177 8.56 -11.39 30.58
CA VAL A 177 7.70 -10.28 31.03
C VAL A 177 8.54 -9.02 31.16
N PHE A 178 8.15 -7.96 30.46
CA PHE A 178 8.73 -6.62 30.56
C PHE A 178 7.92 -5.83 31.60
N SER A 179 8.57 -5.20 32.58
CA SER A 179 7.88 -4.35 33.57
C SER A 179 7.39 -3.02 32.98
N GLU A 180 7.93 -2.63 31.85
CA GLU A 180 7.61 -1.41 31.13
C GLU A 180 7.40 -1.70 29.65
N GLN A 181 6.39 -1.07 29.04
CA GLN A 181 6.18 -1.11 27.59
C GLN A 181 7.09 -0.10 26.88
N GLY A 182 7.37 -0.34 25.60
CA GLY A 182 8.07 0.59 24.72
C GLY A 182 7.40 1.97 24.72
N ARG A 183 8.21 3.02 24.78
CA ARG A 183 7.72 4.40 24.87
C ARG A 183 8.68 5.42 24.32
N VAL A 184 8.13 6.61 24.02
CA VAL A 184 8.92 7.81 23.74
C VAL A 184 8.98 8.65 25.00
N SER A 185 10.18 9.04 25.40
CA SER A 185 10.45 9.83 26.59
C SER A 185 11.27 11.07 26.26
N SER A 186 11.25 12.06 27.14
CA SER A 186 12.11 13.24 26.98
C SER A 186 13.60 12.89 27.16
N ALA A 187 14.49 13.62 26.50
CA ALA A 187 15.92 13.36 26.44
C ALA A 187 16.64 13.26 27.79
N ASN A 188 16.09 13.85 28.87
CA ASN A 188 16.71 13.89 30.17
C ASN A 188 16.03 12.97 31.22
N SER A 189 15.20 12.03 30.78
CA SER A 189 14.53 11.06 31.63
C SER A 189 15.28 9.73 31.69
N SER A 190 14.81 8.78 32.49
CA SER A 190 15.30 7.42 32.53
C SER A 190 14.14 6.45 32.71
N VAL A 191 14.33 5.21 32.24
CA VAL A 191 13.37 4.11 32.41
C VAL A 191 14.06 2.98 33.18
N SER A 192 13.45 2.57 34.29
CA SER A 192 13.88 1.40 35.05
C SER A 192 13.10 0.19 34.55
N LEU A 193 13.73 -0.65 33.73
CA LEU A 193 13.15 -1.84 33.16
C LEU A 193 13.57 -3.09 33.92
N THR A 194 12.60 -3.94 34.24
CA THR A 194 12.86 -5.29 34.76
C THR A 194 12.30 -6.32 33.76
N LEU A 195 13.13 -7.27 33.35
CA LEU A 195 12.74 -8.47 32.64
C LEU A 195 12.60 -9.61 33.64
N SER A 196 11.53 -10.39 33.58
CA SER A 196 11.32 -11.55 34.43
C SER A 196 10.81 -12.74 33.62
N LEU A 197 11.03 -13.95 34.13
CA LEU A 197 10.46 -15.17 33.55
C LEU A 197 8.92 -15.12 33.64
N PRO A 198 8.19 -15.69 32.67
CA PRO A 198 6.75 -15.90 32.81
C PRO A 198 6.45 -16.90 33.93
N GLU A 199 5.22 -16.89 34.46
CA GLU A 199 4.83 -17.71 35.63
C GLU A 199 4.92 -19.22 35.34
N ASP A 200 4.74 -19.65 34.10
CA ASP A 200 4.79 -21.03 33.66
C ASP A 200 6.19 -21.49 33.16
N ALA A 201 7.21 -20.69 33.40
CA ALA A 201 8.57 -21.03 32.97
C ALA A 201 9.06 -22.30 33.69
N PRO A 202 9.67 -23.26 32.97
CA PRO A 202 10.19 -24.49 33.58
C PRO A 202 11.37 -24.23 34.49
N GLU A 203 11.67 -25.21 35.37
CA GLU A 203 12.88 -25.20 36.14
C GLU A 203 14.13 -25.19 35.23
N GLY A 204 15.10 -24.37 35.50
CA GLY A 204 16.28 -24.19 34.63
C GLY A 204 16.11 -23.14 33.53
N ALA A 205 14.94 -22.52 33.41
CA ALA A 205 14.75 -21.42 32.45
C ALA A 205 15.53 -20.16 32.89
N TYR A 206 16.05 -19.42 31.91
CA TYR A 206 16.79 -18.17 32.11
C TYR A 206 16.49 -17.18 30.97
N ILE A 207 16.85 -15.92 31.18
CA ILE A 207 16.63 -14.83 30.22
C ILE A 207 17.92 -14.52 29.48
N VAL A 208 17.81 -14.39 28.16
CA VAL A 208 18.82 -13.77 27.30
C VAL A 208 18.26 -12.49 26.69
N TYR A 209 19.08 -11.48 26.52
CA TYR A 209 18.65 -10.21 25.96
C TYR A 209 19.78 -9.50 25.22
N THR A 210 19.41 -8.58 24.34
CA THR A 210 20.30 -7.65 23.65
C THR A 210 19.75 -6.23 23.74
N THR A 211 20.63 -5.24 23.53
CA THR A 211 20.25 -3.81 23.54
C THR A 211 20.64 -3.08 22.26
N ASP A 212 20.98 -3.83 21.21
CA ASP A 212 21.47 -3.35 19.92
C ASP A 212 20.53 -3.73 18.75
N GLY A 213 19.32 -4.24 19.03
CA GLY A 213 18.31 -4.60 18.06
C GLY A 213 18.46 -5.99 17.43
N ARG A 214 19.59 -6.68 17.59
CA ARG A 214 19.77 -8.04 17.08
C ARG A 214 18.99 -9.08 17.90
N GLU A 215 18.65 -10.21 17.26
CA GLU A 215 18.04 -11.35 17.94
C GLU A 215 18.99 -11.94 18.98
N PRO A 216 18.57 -12.02 20.28
CA PRO A 216 19.41 -12.62 21.33
C PRO A 216 19.57 -14.12 21.10
N GLN A 217 20.79 -14.61 21.36
CA GLN A 217 21.17 -16.02 21.25
C GLN A 217 21.46 -16.63 22.64
N PRO A 218 21.36 -17.95 22.83
CA PRO A 218 21.74 -18.58 24.08
C PRO A 218 23.16 -18.23 24.54
N SER A 219 24.07 -17.95 23.63
CA SER A 219 25.43 -17.47 23.90
C SER A 219 25.52 -16.07 24.49
N ASP A 220 24.42 -15.30 24.45
CA ASP A 220 24.33 -13.98 25.10
C ASP A 220 23.98 -14.09 26.58
N ALA A 221 23.75 -15.30 27.09
CA ALA A 221 23.44 -15.51 28.49
C ALA A 221 24.61 -15.03 29.37
N ALA A 222 24.29 -14.30 30.44
CA ALA A 222 25.24 -14.10 31.49
C ALA A 222 25.60 -15.43 32.17
N ALA A 223 26.77 -15.53 32.73
CA ALA A 223 27.28 -16.80 33.32
C ALA A 223 26.35 -17.37 34.40
N GLU A 224 25.62 -16.50 35.13
CA GLU A 224 24.66 -16.85 36.17
C GLU A 224 23.27 -17.28 35.61
N GLN A 225 23.04 -17.20 34.29
CA GLN A 225 21.75 -17.51 33.66
C GLN A 225 20.57 -16.87 34.43
N PRO A 226 20.41 -15.54 34.39
CA PRO A 226 19.52 -14.82 35.28
C PRO A 226 18.05 -15.14 35.04
N LYS A 227 17.25 -15.26 36.09
CA LYS A 227 15.79 -15.37 36.06
C LYS A 227 15.10 -13.99 36.03
N THR A 228 15.85 -12.96 36.41
CA THR A 228 15.43 -11.56 36.42
C THR A 228 16.59 -10.68 35.98
N VAL A 229 16.33 -9.70 35.14
CA VAL A 229 17.34 -8.72 34.66
C VAL A 229 16.77 -7.32 34.92
N SER A 230 17.60 -6.45 35.54
CA SER A 230 17.23 -5.05 35.76
C SER A 230 18.13 -4.14 34.93
N LEU A 231 17.53 -3.24 34.15
CA LEU A 231 18.19 -2.30 33.28
C LEU A 231 17.78 -0.87 33.63
N ASN A 232 18.73 0.04 33.71
CA ASN A 232 18.47 1.47 33.81
C ASN A 232 18.78 2.11 32.48
N ILE A 233 17.72 2.45 31.73
CA ILE A 233 17.82 2.95 30.36
C ILE A 233 17.80 4.48 30.42
N THR A 234 18.87 5.12 29.94
CA THR A 234 19.08 6.59 29.98
C THR A 234 19.32 7.21 28.61
N LYS A 235 19.31 6.39 27.58
CA LYS A 235 19.44 6.79 26.14
C LYS A 235 18.57 5.88 25.29
N THR A 236 18.25 6.32 24.08
CA THR A 236 17.50 5.48 23.11
C THR A 236 18.10 4.09 23.01
N THR A 237 17.30 3.09 23.34
CA THR A 237 17.71 1.70 23.44
C THR A 237 16.55 0.81 22.98
N VAL A 238 16.86 -0.18 22.16
CA VAL A 238 15.94 -1.29 21.85
C VAL A 238 16.36 -2.49 22.68
N VAL A 239 15.43 -3.01 23.47
CA VAL A 239 15.65 -4.22 24.26
C VAL A 239 14.91 -5.36 23.59
N ARG A 240 15.65 -6.39 23.15
CA ARG A 240 15.09 -7.67 22.69
C ARG A 240 15.44 -8.74 23.72
N ALA A 241 14.46 -9.57 24.08
CA ALA A 241 14.66 -10.59 25.09
C ALA A 241 13.87 -11.86 24.75
N LYS A 242 14.41 -13.01 25.13
CA LYS A 242 13.72 -14.31 25.09
C LYS A 242 14.09 -15.18 26.27
N VAL A 243 13.25 -16.18 26.54
CA VAL A 243 13.50 -17.20 27.54
C VAL A 243 14.19 -18.37 26.88
N CYS A 244 15.21 -18.92 27.52
CA CYS A 244 15.92 -20.13 27.09
C CYS A 244 15.85 -21.21 28.18
N CYS A 245 15.79 -22.47 27.80
CA CYS A 245 15.87 -23.64 28.65
C CYS A 245 16.28 -24.88 27.85
N ASP A 246 17.17 -25.69 28.35
CA ASP A 246 17.63 -26.89 27.70
C ASP A 246 16.47 -27.86 27.44
N GLY A 247 16.36 -28.38 26.20
CA GLY A 247 15.30 -29.29 25.79
C GLY A 247 13.94 -28.62 25.52
N TRP A 248 13.90 -27.28 25.50
CA TRP A 248 12.70 -26.50 25.20
C TRP A 248 12.91 -25.64 23.96
N LEU A 249 11.83 -25.44 23.19
CA LEU A 249 11.84 -24.49 22.09
C LEU A 249 11.74 -23.08 22.61
N SER A 250 12.64 -22.22 22.16
CA SER A 250 12.65 -20.79 22.44
C SER A 250 12.16 -20.06 21.19
N PRO A 251 10.92 -19.51 21.18
CA PRO A 251 10.44 -18.69 20.07
C PRO A 251 11.32 -17.45 19.85
N MET A 252 11.04 -16.70 18.77
CA MET A 252 11.69 -15.41 18.54
C MET A 252 11.50 -14.47 19.73
N SER A 253 12.45 -13.55 19.92
CA SER A 253 12.42 -12.60 21.01
C SER A 253 11.23 -11.62 20.94
N SER A 254 10.79 -11.15 22.07
CA SER A 254 9.99 -9.93 22.20
C SER A 254 10.90 -8.71 22.22
N ALA A 255 10.46 -7.63 21.57
CA ALA A 255 11.21 -6.38 21.49
C ALA A 255 10.41 -5.21 22.08
N GLN A 256 11.10 -4.27 22.71
CA GLN A 256 10.53 -3.01 23.21
C GLN A 256 11.51 -1.88 22.97
N SER A 257 11.03 -0.76 22.42
CA SER A 257 11.86 0.41 22.15
C SER A 257 11.64 1.50 23.18
N PHE A 258 12.71 1.93 23.81
CA PHE A 258 12.72 3.07 24.73
C PHE A 258 13.44 4.23 24.05
N ILE A 259 12.67 5.17 23.51
CA ILE A 259 13.19 6.25 22.66
C ILE A 259 13.26 7.54 23.48
N PHE A 260 14.44 8.14 23.55
CA PHE A 260 14.64 9.45 24.17
C PHE A 260 14.78 10.49 23.06
N HIS A 261 13.62 10.98 22.59
CA HIS A 261 13.59 11.91 21.49
C HIS A 261 13.94 13.33 21.94
N PRO A 262 14.86 14.04 21.25
CA PRO A 262 15.38 15.33 21.74
C PRO A 262 14.41 16.51 21.51
N ARG A 263 13.34 16.33 20.75
CA ARG A 263 12.39 17.37 20.37
C ARG A 263 10.97 17.00 20.80
N THR A 264 10.09 18.00 20.88
CA THR A 264 8.66 17.75 21.05
C THR A 264 8.12 17.07 19.79
N MET A 265 7.41 15.96 19.99
CA MET A 265 6.83 15.20 18.91
C MET A 265 5.61 15.89 18.31
N THR A 266 5.58 16.01 16.98
CA THR A 266 4.41 16.48 16.21
C THR A 266 3.96 15.44 15.19
N ILE A 267 4.81 14.43 14.92
CA ILE A 267 4.60 13.36 13.95
C ILE A 267 4.94 12.01 14.58
N PRO A 268 4.39 10.89 14.08
CA PRO A 268 4.65 9.56 14.65
C PRO A 268 6.10 9.12 14.49
N ILE A 269 6.53 8.22 15.38
CA ILE A 269 7.82 7.53 15.30
C ILE A 269 7.60 6.05 14.96
N PHE A 270 8.37 5.55 14.01
CA PHE A 270 8.56 4.13 13.76
C PHE A 270 9.92 3.70 14.30
N SER A 271 9.93 2.63 15.08
CA SER A 271 11.13 1.94 15.54
C SER A 271 11.17 0.55 14.90
N VAL A 272 12.24 0.29 14.15
CA VAL A 272 12.45 -0.97 13.44
C VAL A 272 13.64 -1.69 14.04
N GLN A 273 13.46 -2.97 14.37
CA GLN A 273 14.52 -3.80 14.93
C GLN A 273 14.78 -4.98 14.01
N THR A 274 16.04 -5.22 13.69
CA THR A 274 16.48 -6.34 12.87
C THR A 274 17.95 -6.66 13.12
N ASN A 275 18.41 -7.83 12.70
CA ASN A 275 19.82 -8.14 12.70
C ASN A 275 20.59 -7.23 11.73
N ASP A 276 21.70 -6.65 12.17
CA ASP A 276 22.50 -5.72 11.36
C ASP A 276 22.95 -6.32 10.02
N LYS A 277 23.21 -7.63 9.96
CA LYS A 277 23.54 -8.33 8.72
C LYS A 277 22.49 -8.16 7.62
N TYR A 278 21.21 -8.00 7.96
CA TYR A 278 20.14 -7.81 6.99
C TYR A 278 20.09 -6.39 6.41
N LEU A 279 20.78 -5.45 7.06
CA LEU A 279 20.92 -4.08 6.56
C LEU A 279 22.26 -3.87 5.86
N ASN A 280 23.38 -4.27 6.49
CA ASN A 280 24.71 -3.78 6.16
C ASN A 280 25.68 -4.85 5.61
N ASP A 281 25.34 -6.15 5.68
CA ASP A 281 26.19 -7.20 5.12
C ASP A 281 26.35 -7.04 3.59
N SER A 282 27.56 -7.24 3.09
CA SER A 282 27.89 -7.02 1.68
C SER A 282 27.23 -7.98 0.70
N GLN A 283 26.69 -9.12 1.17
CA GLN A 283 26.08 -10.17 0.33
C GLN A 283 24.57 -10.24 0.43
N ILE A 284 24.00 -9.90 1.59
CA ILE A 284 22.58 -10.06 1.89
C ILE A 284 21.92 -8.81 2.46
N GLY A 285 22.68 -7.76 2.74
CA GLY A 285 22.18 -6.53 3.38
C GLY A 285 21.43 -5.64 2.42
N LEU A 286 20.30 -5.13 2.85
CA LEU A 286 19.42 -4.24 2.07
C LEU A 286 20.10 -2.93 1.68
N PHE A 287 20.96 -2.37 2.55
CA PHE A 287 21.60 -1.09 2.32
C PHE A 287 22.88 -1.20 1.50
N ALA A 288 23.56 -2.34 1.57
CA ALA A 288 24.82 -2.58 0.86
C ALA A 288 24.64 -2.94 -0.61
N ASN A 289 23.52 -3.61 -0.96
CA ASN A 289 23.31 -4.24 -2.28
C ASN A 289 22.18 -3.62 -3.10
N ASN A 290 21.89 -2.36 -2.93
CA ASN A 290 20.68 -1.75 -3.45
C ASN A 290 20.84 -0.86 -4.69
N ASN A 291 22.04 -0.76 -5.26
CA ASN A 291 22.38 0.36 -6.14
C ASN A 291 22.32 0.06 -7.63
N SER A 292 22.02 -1.17 -8.05
CA SER A 292 22.00 -1.53 -9.46
C SER A 292 20.56 -1.67 -9.96
N LYS A 293 20.23 -0.96 -11.04
CA LYS A 293 18.97 -1.15 -11.77
C LYS A 293 18.89 -2.53 -12.42
N GLU A 294 20.02 -3.07 -12.83
CA GLU A 294 20.14 -4.39 -13.46
C GLU A 294 19.89 -5.49 -12.44
N ASP A 295 20.34 -5.29 -11.21
CA ASP A 295 20.15 -6.20 -10.09
C ASP A 295 18.78 -6.04 -9.39
N LYS A 296 18.00 -5.04 -9.76
CA LYS A 296 16.72 -4.71 -9.11
C LYS A 296 15.74 -5.89 -9.06
N LYS A 297 15.70 -6.73 -10.11
CA LYS A 297 14.88 -7.95 -10.15
C LYS A 297 15.46 -9.09 -9.31
N LEU A 298 16.76 -9.11 -9.10
CA LEU A 298 17.48 -10.11 -8.31
C LEU A 298 17.58 -9.72 -6.84
N HIS A 299 17.61 -8.40 -6.53
CA HIS A 299 17.89 -7.87 -5.21
C HIS A 299 16.69 -7.10 -4.60
N ASP A 300 15.48 -7.40 -4.98
CA ASP A 300 14.27 -6.88 -4.30
C ASP A 300 13.96 -7.66 -3.02
N TRP A 301 15.02 -7.97 -2.31
CA TRP A 301 15.01 -8.80 -1.11
C TRP A 301 14.13 -8.26 -0.01
N ARG A 302 13.45 -9.18 0.67
CA ARG A 302 12.73 -8.91 1.90
C ARG A 302 13.51 -9.47 3.08
N ARG A 303 13.53 -8.69 4.18
CA ARG A 303 14.21 -9.10 5.42
C ARG A 303 13.28 -9.00 6.60
N PRO A 304 13.41 -9.93 7.57
CA PRO A 304 12.59 -9.91 8.78
C PRO A 304 12.91 -8.70 9.64
N VAL A 305 11.86 -8.09 10.18
CA VAL A 305 11.95 -6.97 11.11
C VAL A 305 10.87 -7.10 12.19
N ASN A 306 11.14 -6.54 13.36
CA ASN A 306 10.10 -6.13 14.28
C ASN A 306 9.79 -4.66 14.05
N ILE A 307 8.52 -4.28 14.05
CA ILE A 307 8.06 -2.93 13.76
C ILE A 307 7.22 -2.44 14.93
N GLU A 308 7.62 -1.32 15.49
CA GLU A 308 6.93 -0.67 16.59
C GLU A 308 6.60 0.78 16.21
N MET A 309 5.40 1.25 16.52
CA MET A 309 4.96 2.59 16.18
C MET A 309 4.46 3.34 17.42
N PHE A 310 4.83 4.60 17.51
CA PHE A 310 4.38 5.55 18.52
C PHE A 310 3.71 6.74 17.87
N THR A 311 2.59 7.22 18.43
CA THR A 311 1.95 8.47 17.98
C THR A 311 2.75 9.70 18.39
N ALA A 312 2.38 10.86 17.87
CA ALA A 312 2.97 12.14 18.32
C ALA A 312 2.74 12.43 19.81
N ALA A 313 1.67 11.92 20.40
CA ALA A 313 1.41 12.00 21.84
C ALA A 313 2.22 10.99 22.69
N GLY A 314 2.78 10.03 22.13
CA GLY A 314 3.91 9.19 22.26
C GLY A 314 4.25 8.47 23.57
N GLU A 315 3.32 8.22 24.48
CA GLU A 315 3.73 7.54 25.73
C GLU A 315 3.90 6.03 25.55
N GLU A 316 3.04 5.35 24.79
CA GLU A 316 3.10 3.90 24.57
C GLU A 316 3.04 3.55 23.06
N SER A 317 3.51 2.35 22.70
CA SER A 317 3.43 1.86 21.33
C SER A 317 1.98 1.54 20.94
N ILE A 318 1.62 1.92 19.71
CA ILE A 318 0.31 1.63 19.12
C ILE A 318 0.24 0.18 18.66
N PHE A 319 1.30 -0.28 18.03
CA PHE A 319 1.51 -1.67 17.68
C PHE A 319 3.00 -2.02 17.75
N ASN A 320 3.24 -3.30 18.00
CA ASN A 320 4.57 -3.90 18.07
C ASN A 320 4.46 -5.32 17.52
N GLN A 321 4.90 -5.54 16.28
CA GLN A 321 4.71 -6.82 15.59
C GLN A 321 5.87 -7.20 14.66
N LEU A 322 6.01 -8.49 14.42
CA LEU A 322 6.92 -9.02 13.42
C LEU A 322 6.36 -8.83 12.01
N GLY A 323 7.24 -8.58 11.06
CA GLY A 323 6.93 -8.45 9.65
C GLY A 323 8.19 -8.51 8.80
N GLU A 324 8.06 -8.06 7.58
CA GLU A 324 9.19 -8.00 6.66
C GLU A 324 9.33 -6.62 6.04
N THR A 325 10.53 -6.27 5.63
CA THR A 325 10.82 -5.00 4.94
C THR A 325 11.66 -5.23 3.70
N ARG A 326 11.49 -4.33 2.73
CA ARG A 326 12.38 -4.19 1.57
C ARG A 326 12.64 -2.73 1.25
N ILE A 327 13.67 -2.46 0.46
CA ILE A 327 13.91 -1.13 -0.10
C ILE A 327 12.93 -0.85 -1.26
N GLN A 328 12.45 0.38 -1.34
CA GLN A 328 11.59 0.87 -2.42
C GLN A 328 12.34 1.89 -3.29
N GLY A 329 11.86 2.06 -4.52
CA GLY A 329 12.33 3.07 -5.45
C GLY A 329 13.13 2.52 -6.62
N GLY A 330 13.39 3.38 -7.59
CA GLY A 330 14.30 3.17 -8.70
C GLY A 330 15.62 3.93 -8.43
N GLN A 331 15.71 5.16 -8.91
CA GLN A 331 16.88 6.04 -8.68
C GLN A 331 17.08 6.38 -7.19
N SER A 332 15.97 6.57 -6.44
CA SER A 332 16.00 6.93 -5.01
C SER A 332 16.60 5.86 -4.11
N ARG A 333 16.79 4.62 -4.59
CA ARG A 333 17.58 3.60 -3.86
C ARG A 333 19.00 4.07 -3.55
N GLY A 334 19.55 5.01 -4.34
CA GLY A 334 20.84 5.65 -4.12
C GLY A 334 20.85 6.72 -3.02
N ASN A 335 19.71 7.19 -2.53
CA ASN A 335 19.63 8.23 -1.52
C ASN A 335 20.25 7.76 -0.18
N ALA A 336 20.74 8.70 0.61
CA ALA A 336 21.39 8.40 1.89
C ALA A 336 20.39 7.75 2.89
N LEU A 337 19.18 8.27 2.98
CA LEU A 337 18.05 7.62 3.67
C LEU A 337 17.25 6.81 2.65
N LYS A 338 17.00 5.55 2.96
CA LYS A 338 16.30 4.63 2.06
C LYS A 338 14.80 4.65 2.31
N SER A 339 14.05 4.68 1.21
CA SER A 339 12.62 4.34 1.29
C SER A 339 12.44 2.86 1.57
N MET A 340 11.59 2.52 2.53
CA MET A 340 11.35 1.15 2.97
C MET A 340 9.86 0.82 2.88
N VAL A 341 9.54 -0.41 2.50
CA VAL A 341 8.19 -0.97 2.56
C VAL A 341 8.12 -1.97 3.69
N PHE A 342 7.04 -1.92 4.44
CA PHE A 342 6.74 -2.85 5.52
C PHE A 342 5.51 -3.67 5.18
N TYR A 343 5.58 -4.98 5.43
CA TYR A 343 4.52 -5.94 5.16
C TYR A 343 4.14 -6.67 6.45
N ALA A 344 2.86 -6.66 6.78
CA ALA A 344 2.29 -7.56 7.77
C ALA A 344 1.92 -8.88 7.09
N ASN A 345 2.39 -9.99 7.65
CA ASN A 345 2.14 -11.30 7.08
C ASN A 345 1.98 -12.33 8.20
N LYS A 346 0.92 -13.17 8.13
CA LYS A 346 0.68 -14.27 9.08
C LYS A 346 1.85 -15.25 9.20
N ARG A 347 2.79 -15.27 8.25
CA ARG A 347 4.02 -16.04 8.31
C ARG A 347 4.93 -15.56 9.45
N PHE A 348 4.96 -14.25 9.65
CA PHE A 348 5.76 -13.61 10.72
C PHE A 348 4.99 -13.55 12.04
N ASP A 349 3.76 -13.06 11.98
CA ASP A 349 2.89 -12.92 13.14
C ASP A 349 1.47 -13.42 12.77
N PRO A 350 1.10 -14.64 13.17
CA PRO A 350 -0.21 -15.20 12.87
C PRO A 350 -1.38 -14.44 13.50
N ASP A 351 -1.14 -13.74 14.59
CA ASP A 351 -2.17 -13.00 15.34
C ASP A 351 -2.32 -11.57 14.79
N HIS A 352 -1.27 -10.99 14.20
CA HIS A 352 -1.25 -9.64 13.62
C HIS A 352 -0.91 -9.67 12.12
N LYS A 353 -1.79 -10.26 11.32
CA LYS A 353 -1.62 -10.40 9.86
C LYS A 353 -1.82 -9.09 9.08
N ARG A 354 -2.11 -7.99 9.76
CA ARG A 354 -2.32 -6.63 9.24
C ARG A 354 -1.71 -5.63 10.22
N PHE A 355 -1.42 -4.43 9.72
CA PHE A 355 -1.20 -3.27 10.56
C PHE A 355 -2.56 -2.64 10.85
N SER A 356 -3.01 -2.71 12.11
CA SER A 356 -4.33 -2.24 12.54
C SER A 356 -4.20 -0.89 13.21
N TYR A 357 -4.26 0.17 12.43
CA TYR A 357 -4.22 1.56 12.89
C TYR A 357 -4.72 2.52 11.81
N GLU A 358 -5.45 3.56 12.20
CA GLU A 358 -5.90 4.61 11.30
C GLU A 358 -4.75 5.60 11.03
N PHE A 359 -3.91 5.31 10.02
CA PHE A 359 -2.73 6.13 9.71
C PHE A 359 -3.09 7.53 9.20
N PHE A 360 -4.24 7.70 8.56
CA PHE A 360 -4.59 8.91 7.81
C PHE A 360 -6.00 9.43 8.16
N PRO A 361 -6.30 9.72 9.45
CA PRO A 361 -7.68 10.03 9.87
C PRO A 361 -8.23 11.34 9.27
N ASP A 362 -7.37 12.28 8.92
CA ASP A 362 -7.69 13.57 8.30
C ASP A 362 -7.82 13.49 6.76
N GLN A 363 -7.34 12.41 6.14
CA GLN A 363 -7.29 12.24 4.68
C GLN A 363 -8.23 11.13 4.20
N LYS A 364 -8.24 10.00 4.90
CA LYS A 364 -9.04 8.82 4.60
C LYS A 364 -9.63 8.22 5.88
N PRO A 365 -10.60 8.89 6.50
CA PRO A 365 -11.17 8.45 7.77
C PRO A 365 -11.83 7.06 7.65
N GLY A 366 -11.63 6.24 8.68
CA GLY A 366 -12.21 4.91 8.79
C GLY A 366 -11.38 3.79 8.15
N ILE A 367 -10.26 4.10 7.47
CA ILE A 367 -9.36 3.07 6.96
C ILE A 367 -8.34 2.71 8.04
N THR A 368 -8.48 1.51 8.60
CA THR A 368 -7.73 1.06 9.78
C THR A 368 -6.91 -0.20 9.55
N GLU A 369 -7.03 -0.87 8.41
CA GLU A 369 -6.38 -2.16 8.13
C GLU A 369 -5.50 -2.09 6.88
N PHE A 370 -4.20 -2.36 7.05
CA PHE A 370 -3.21 -2.31 5.98
C PHE A 370 -2.42 -3.63 5.89
N LYS A 371 -2.32 -4.19 4.68
CA LYS A 371 -1.40 -5.31 4.39
C LYS A 371 0.04 -4.83 4.37
N SER A 372 0.26 -3.64 3.81
CA SER A 372 1.56 -3.00 3.72
C SER A 372 1.43 -1.48 3.72
N PHE A 373 2.52 -0.81 4.12
CA PHE A 373 2.71 0.62 3.95
C PHE A 373 4.17 0.91 3.62
N SER A 374 4.46 2.12 3.15
CA SER A 374 5.84 2.55 2.93
C SER A 374 6.21 3.74 3.81
N LEU A 375 7.47 3.77 4.22
CA LEU A 375 8.14 4.97 4.69
C LEU A 375 9.01 5.46 3.52
N ARG A 376 8.56 6.54 2.85
CA ARG A 376 9.17 7.05 1.63
C ARG A 376 10.01 8.29 1.90
N ASP A 377 11.21 8.34 1.34
CA ASP A 377 12.00 9.55 1.21
C ASP A 377 11.38 10.52 0.18
N GLY A 378 12.00 11.63 -0.07
CA GLY A 378 11.51 12.61 -1.04
C GLY A 378 11.57 12.15 -2.51
N GLY A 379 12.05 10.94 -2.80
CA GLY A 379 12.22 10.47 -4.18
C GLY A 379 13.21 11.33 -4.96
N ASN A 380 12.83 11.78 -6.17
CA ASN A 380 13.65 12.72 -6.95
C ASN A 380 13.74 14.11 -6.29
N ASP A 381 12.79 14.42 -5.41
CA ASP A 381 12.72 15.67 -4.64
C ASP A 381 13.57 15.65 -3.34
N PHE A 382 14.26 14.54 -3.05
CA PHE A 382 15.02 14.32 -1.81
C PHE A 382 15.96 15.47 -1.46
N GLY A 383 16.67 16.03 -2.42
CA GLY A 383 17.63 17.12 -2.24
C GLY A 383 17.06 18.53 -2.40
N ASP A 384 15.76 18.70 -2.64
CA ASP A 384 15.16 20.02 -2.90
C ASP A 384 14.03 20.36 -1.90
N LEU A 385 12.75 20.26 -2.28
CA LEU A 385 11.63 20.57 -1.40
C LEU A 385 11.25 19.40 -0.49
N TYR A 386 11.49 18.17 -0.93
CA TYR A 386 11.20 16.91 -0.23
C TYR A 386 9.72 16.48 -0.23
N PHE A 387 8.78 17.40 -0.38
CA PHE A 387 7.34 17.20 -0.16
C PHE A 387 6.49 17.36 -1.42
N ARG A 388 7.08 17.58 -2.62
CA ARG A 388 6.29 17.86 -3.84
C ARG A 388 5.18 16.88 -4.10
N ASP A 389 5.48 15.60 -4.00
CA ASP A 389 4.51 14.54 -4.22
C ASP A 389 3.37 14.58 -3.19
N ALA A 390 3.68 14.78 -1.90
CA ALA A 390 2.69 14.93 -0.84
C ALA A 390 1.82 16.19 -1.05
N ILE A 391 2.45 17.32 -1.42
CA ILE A 391 1.74 18.58 -1.68
C ILE A 391 0.74 18.41 -2.81
N ILE A 392 1.17 17.83 -3.94
CA ILE A 392 0.32 17.67 -5.13
C ILE A 392 -0.87 16.75 -4.83
N GLN A 393 -0.60 15.55 -4.30
CA GLN A 393 -1.66 14.59 -4.04
C GLN A 393 -2.64 15.10 -2.98
N ARG A 394 -2.18 15.60 -1.83
CA ARG A 394 -3.05 16.12 -0.76
C ARG A 394 -3.87 17.33 -1.21
N THR A 395 -3.31 18.20 -2.07
CA THR A 395 -4.05 19.39 -2.58
C THR A 395 -5.24 18.97 -3.45
N VAL A 396 -5.12 17.90 -4.25
CA VAL A 396 -6.15 17.55 -5.25
C VAL A 396 -7.12 16.53 -4.72
N ALA A 397 -6.63 15.49 -4.06
CA ALA A 397 -7.42 14.35 -3.64
C ALA A 397 -8.49 14.68 -2.59
N SER A 398 -8.33 15.75 -1.81
CA SER A 398 -9.35 16.22 -0.87
C SER A 398 -10.58 16.84 -1.54
N HIS A 399 -10.55 17.05 -2.87
CA HIS A 399 -11.58 17.77 -3.60
C HIS A 399 -12.24 16.96 -4.72
N VAL A 400 -11.59 15.92 -5.23
CA VAL A 400 -12.08 15.14 -6.37
C VAL A 400 -11.86 13.65 -6.16
N ASP A 401 -12.62 12.84 -6.87
CA ASP A 401 -12.49 11.38 -6.87
C ASP A 401 -11.16 10.98 -7.54
N LEU A 402 -10.26 10.40 -6.75
CA LEU A 402 -8.96 9.88 -7.14
C LEU A 402 -8.61 8.66 -6.29
N ASP A 403 -8.01 7.66 -6.91
CA ASP A 403 -7.28 6.64 -6.18
C ASP A 403 -5.84 7.12 -5.95
N TRP A 404 -5.52 7.49 -4.73
CA TRP A 404 -4.30 8.17 -4.38
C TRP A 404 -3.63 7.60 -3.13
N GLN A 405 -2.41 8.03 -2.88
CA GLN A 405 -1.63 7.58 -1.75
C GLN A 405 -1.69 8.61 -0.62
N ALA A 406 -2.53 8.38 0.39
CA ALA A 406 -2.52 9.19 1.60
C ALA A 406 -1.15 9.17 2.26
N CYS A 407 -0.76 10.27 2.90
CA CYS A 407 0.59 10.42 3.47
C CYS A 407 0.65 11.36 4.66
N HIS A 408 1.52 11.01 5.63
CA HIS A 408 1.98 11.85 6.73
C HIS A 408 3.49 11.77 6.85
N SER A 409 4.10 12.78 7.46
CA SER A 409 5.51 12.68 7.87
C SER A 409 5.65 11.77 9.09
N ALA A 410 6.77 11.07 9.19
CA ALA A 410 7.10 10.20 10.31
C ALA A 410 8.61 10.16 10.56
N VAL A 411 9.01 9.91 11.79
CA VAL A 411 10.42 9.69 12.17
C VAL A 411 10.72 8.20 12.12
N LEU A 412 11.90 7.83 11.64
CA LEU A 412 12.39 6.46 11.65
C LEU A 412 13.59 6.30 12.59
N TYR A 413 13.50 5.31 13.46
CA TYR A 413 14.63 4.72 14.19
C TYR A 413 14.88 3.29 13.71
N ILE A 414 16.12 2.89 13.55
CA ILE A 414 16.52 1.52 13.26
C ILE A 414 17.50 1.07 14.34
N ASN A 415 17.21 -0.02 15.01
CA ASN A 415 18.02 -0.55 16.10
C ASN A 415 18.39 0.51 17.17
N GLY A 416 17.48 1.46 17.41
CA GLY A 416 17.68 2.57 18.34
C GLY A 416 18.45 3.77 17.77
N GLU A 417 18.94 3.70 16.52
CA GLU A 417 19.56 4.84 15.87
C GLU A 417 18.53 5.70 15.13
N TYR A 418 18.56 7.03 15.34
CA TYR A 418 17.74 7.97 14.59
C TYR A 418 18.17 8.00 13.12
N MET A 419 17.28 7.60 12.22
CA MET A 419 17.56 7.58 10.79
C MET A 419 17.16 8.86 10.08
N GLY A 420 16.19 9.60 10.62
CA GLY A 420 15.66 10.82 10.02
C GLY A 420 14.17 10.78 9.82
N MET A 421 13.67 11.72 9.02
CA MET A 421 12.25 11.83 8.69
C MET A 421 11.96 11.20 7.33
N LEU A 422 10.87 10.47 7.27
CA LEU A 422 10.29 9.89 6.05
C LEU A 422 8.80 10.24 5.97
N ASN A 423 8.16 9.93 4.84
CA ASN A 423 6.71 10.05 4.70
C ASN A 423 6.10 8.64 4.77
N ILE A 424 5.27 8.37 5.81
CA ILE A 424 4.41 7.19 5.76
C ILE A 424 3.40 7.35 4.64
N ARG A 425 3.22 6.30 3.84
CA ARG A 425 2.36 6.30 2.65
C ARG A 425 1.65 4.99 2.44
N GLU A 426 0.47 5.08 1.89
CA GLU A 426 -0.15 3.95 1.21
C GLU A 426 0.69 3.50 0.01
N ARG A 427 0.52 2.26 -0.39
CA ARG A 427 1.16 1.71 -1.58
C ARG A 427 0.36 2.10 -2.84
N SER A 428 1.00 1.99 -4.01
CA SER A 428 0.32 2.11 -5.32
C SER A 428 0.16 0.73 -5.97
N ASN A 429 -0.44 -0.21 -5.25
CA ASN A 429 -0.58 -1.61 -5.65
C ASN A 429 -1.90 -2.19 -5.11
N GLU A 430 -2.07 -3.51 -5.20
CA GLU A 430 -3.24 -4.26 -4.72
C GLU A 430 -3.56 -4.03 -3.23
N ASP A 431 -2.54 -3.76 -2.40
CA ASP A 431 -2.74 -3.49 -0.97
C ASP A 431 -3.50 -2.17 -0.73
N ASN A 432 -3.31 -1.16 -1.60
CA ASN A 432 -4.09 0.08 -1.57
C ASN A 432 -5.56 -0.22 -1.85
N ILE A 433 -5.83 -1.00 -2.89
CA ILE A 433 -7.20 -1.38 -3.26
C ILE A 433 -7.86 -2.18 -2.15
N TYR A 434 -7.15 -3.16 -1.59
CA TYR A 434 -7.63 -3.91 -0.44
C TYR A 434 -8.07 -3.00 0.72
N SER A 435 -7.24 -2.02 1.09
CA SER A 435 -7.52 -1.11 2.21
C SER A 435 -8.66 -0.13 1.92
N ASN A 436 -8.75 0.38 0.68
CA ASN A 436 -9.69 1.44 0.30
C ASN A 436 -11.04 0.92 -0.22
N TYR A 437 -11.16 -0.39 -0.56
CA TYR A 437 -12.33 -0.99 -1.19
C TYR A 437 -12.79 -2.28 -0.50
N ASP A 438 -13.03 -2.18 0.80
CA ASP A 438 -13.64 -3.23 1.65
C ASP A 438 -12.99 -4.62 1.50
N GLY A 439 -11.68 -4.68 1.32
CA GLY A 439 -10.93 -5.93 1.20
C GLY A 439 -10.98 -6.57 -0.18
N LEU A 440 -11.24 -5.81 -1.25
CA LEU A 440 -11.24 -6.31 -2.62
C LEU A 440 -9.86 -6.89 -2.99
N GLU A 441 -9.85 -8.16 -3.43
CA GLU A 441 -8.63 -8.91 -3.84
C GLU A 441 -8.73 -9.41 -5.30
N ASP A 442 -9.95 -9.63 -5.83
CA ASP A 442 -10.16 -10.09 -7.21
C ASP A 442 -10.11 -8.90 -8.17
N LEU A 443 -8.93 -8.56 -8.65
CA LEU A 443 -8.69 -7.39 -9.51
C LEU A 443 -7.65 -7.68 -10.60
N ASP A 444 -7.67 -6.86 -11.66
CA ASP A 444 -6.56 -6.73 -12.61
C ASP A 444 -5.80 -5.44 -12.25
N LEU A 445 -4.48 -5.53 -12.16
CA LEU A 445 -3.59 -4.40 -11.87
C LEU A 445 -2.38 -4.41 -12.80
N ILE A 446 -2.20 -3.34 -13.55
CA ILE A 446 -1.14 -3.19 -14.53
C ILE A 446 -0.35 -1.91 -14.25
N GLU A 447 0.94 -2.04 -14.06
CA GLU A 447 1.86 -0.91 -13.95
C GLU A 447 2.57 -0.68 -15.29
N ILE A 448 2.54 0.57 -15.77
CA ILE A 448 3.34 1.00 -16.92
C ILE A 448 4.49 1.84 -16.39
N SER A 449 5.70 1.38 -16.70
CA SER A 449 6.94 2.04 -16.33
C SER A 449 7.82 2.30 -17.56
N HIS A 450 8.65 3.33 -17.45
CA HIS A 450 9.66 3.67 -18.43
C HIS A 450 11.04 3.30 -17.90
N GLU A 451 11.81 2.59 -18.71
CA GLU A 451 13.20 2.32 -18.44
C GLU A 451 14.09 2.71 -19.65
N LYS A 452 15.31 3.10 -19.38
CA LYS A 452 16.30 3.38 -20.41
C LYS A 452 17.37 2.29 -20.41
N ILE A 453 17.25 1.33 -21.32
CA ILE A 453 18.20 0.21 -21.45
C ILE A 453 19.10 0.47 -22.65
N ASN A 454 20.42 0.49 -22.43
CA ASN A 454 21.43 0.76 -23.48
C ASN A 454 21.16 2.06 -24.26
N ASN A 455 20.74 3.12 -23.58
CA ASN A 455 20.32 4.42 -24.16
C ASN A 455 19.09 4.35 -25.08
N VAL A 456 18.31 3.28 -25.05
CA VAL A 456 17.02 3.15 -25.75
C VAL A 456 15.91 3.22 -24.73
N ASP A 457 14.96 4.12 -24.94
CA ASP A 457 13.75 4.20 -24.11
C ASP A 457 12.90 2.96 -24.34
N GLN A 458 12.59 2.23 -23.27
CA GLN A 458 11.73 1.05 -23.26
C GLN A 458 10.60 1.25 -22.27
N PHE A 459 9.44 0.69 -22.60
CA PHE A 459 8.26 0.70 -21.76
C PHE A 459 7.96 -0.73 -21.33
N GLU A 460 7.78 -0.92 -20.04
CA GLU A 460 7.36 -2.19 -19.47
C GLU A 460 5.90 -2.08 -19.03
N GLU A 461 5.08 -3.02 -19.48
CA GLU A 461 3.71 -3.24 -19.02
C GLU A 461 3.76 -4.45 -18.08
N GLU A 462 3.77 -4.21 -16.79
CA GLU A 462 3.87 -5.27 -15.79
C GLU A 462 2.49 -5.59 -15.22
N PHE A 463 2.04 -6.82 -15.44
CA PHE A 463 0.79 -7.34 -14.88
C PHE A 463 1.07 -7.83 -13.45
N LYS A 464 0.72 -7.01 -12.47
CA LYS A 464 0.99 -7.28 -11.05
C LYS A 464 -0.02 -8.24 -10.46
N GLU A 465 -1.30 -8.09 -10.85
CA GLU A 465 -2.40 -8.94 -10.43
C GLU A 465 -3.34 -9.21 -11.58
N GLY A 466 -4.05 -10.34 -11.55
CA GLY A 466 -5.05 -10.73 -12.53
C GLY A 466 -4.50 -11.08 -13.91
N GLY A 467 -5.31 -10.86 -14.95
CA GLY A 467 -5.01 -11.23 -16.33
C GLY A 467 -4.69 -10.04 -17.24
N ALA A 468 -4.03 -10.34 -18.35
CA ALA A 468 -3.68 -9.33 -19.36
C ALA A 468 -4.80 -9.09 -20.40
N GLU A 469 -5.82 -9.95 -20.46
CA GLU A 469 -6.75 -10.02 -21.58
C GLU A 469 -7.56 -8.74 -21.75
N PHE A 470 -8.22 -8.28 -20.68
CA PHE A 470 -9.02 -7.06 -20.73
C PHE A 470 -8.17 -5.82 -21.06
N TYR A 471 -6.95 -5.72 -20.54
CA TYR A 471 -6.05 -4.62 -20.87
C TYR A 471 -5.61 -4.65 -22.32
N ASN A 472 -5.31 -5.81 -22.88
CA ASN A 472 -4.91 -5.96 -24.29
C ASN A 472 -6.05 -5.60 -25.24
N ASP A 473 -7.29 -5.94 -24.89
CA ASP A 473 -8.48 -5.53 -25.64
C ASP A 473 -8.70 -4.03 -25.53
N PHE A 474 -8.56 -3.44 -24.33
CA PHE A 474 -8.61 -1.99 -24.15
C PHE A 474 -7.53 -1.27 -24.96
N LYS A 475 -6.30 -1.78 -24.96
CA LYS A 475 -5.18 -1.24 -25.76
C LYS A 475 -5.49 -1.30 -27.26
N THR A 476 -6.08 -2.40 -27.72
CA THR A 476 -6.55 -2.55 -29.12
C THR A 476 -7.65 -1.55 -29.46
N PHE A 477 -8.59 -1.33 -28.54
CA PHE A 477 -9.67 -0.37 -28.69
C PHE A 477 -9.11 1.07 -28.82
N TYR A 478 -8.38 1.55 -27.81
CA TYR A 478 -7.93 2.95 -27.78
C TYR A 478 -6.83 3.27 -28.80
N SER A 479 -6.20 2.26 -29.41
CA SER A 479 -5.24 2.47 -30.51
C SER A 479 -5.92 3.01 -31.77
N LYS A 480 -7.23 2.84 -31.87
CA LYS A 480 -8.05 3.38 -32.94
C LYS A 480 -8.64 4.73 -32.52
N LYS A 481 -8.89 5.60 -33.50
CA LYS A 481 -9.47 6.92 -33.30
C LYS A 481 -10.99 6.92 -33.50
N GLY A 482 -11.64 7.98 -33.01
CA GLY A 482 -13.04 8.28 -33.31
C GLY A 482 -14.04 7.57 -32.36
N HIS A 483 -13.60 7.07 -31.24
CA HIS A 483 -14.48 6.53 -30.21
C HIS A 483 -15.13 7.64 -29.39
N SER A 484 -16.41 7.45 -29.08
CA SER A 484 -17.18 8.34 -28.23
C SER A 484 -16.88 8.16 -26.74
N LYS A 485 -17.24 9.18 -25.93
CA LYS A 485 -17.20 9.09 -24.47
C LYS A 485 -17.89 7.83 -23.94
N ALA A 486 -19.08 7.51 -24.47
CA ALA A 486 -19.85 6.35 -24.02
C ALA A 486 -19.15 5.01 -24.29
N GLU A 487 -18.36 4.92 -25.38
CA GLU A 487 -17.54 3.74 -25.65
C GLU A 487 -16.34 3.67 -24.72
N TYR A 488 -15.64 4.79 -24.43
CA TYR A 488 -14.54 4.82 -23.44
C TYR A 488 -15.02 4.43 -22.04
N GLU A 489 -16.22 4.87 -21.62
CA GLU A 489 -16.79 4.54 -20.30
C GLU A 489 -17.02 3.04 -20.05
N GLN A 490 -16.98 2.20 -21.10
CA GLN A 490 -17.01 0.74 -20.96
C GLN A 490 -15.67 0.17 -20.51
N TRP A 491 -14.57 0.90 -20.71
CA TRP A 491 -13.21 0.45 -20.46
C TRP A 491 -12.53 1.15 -19.28
N ILE A 492 -12.77 2.44 -19.13
CA ILE A 492 -12.11 3.29 -18.14
C ILE A 492 -13.08 4.30 -17.53
N ASP A 493 -12.90 4.63 -16.26
CA ASP A 493 -13.61 5.74 -15.64
C ASP A 493 -13.08 7.07 -16.20
N VAL A 494 -13.79 7.60 -17.22
CA VAL A 494 -13.38 8.83 -17.90
C VAL A 494 -13.31 10.01 -16.95
N ASN A 495 -14.24 10.08 -15.97
CA ASN A 495 -14.29 11.18 -15.02
C ASN A 495 -13.08 11.18 -14.09
N GLU A 496 -12.75 10.02 -13.52
CA GLU A 496 -11.61 9.85 -12.62
C GLU A 496 -10.28 10.04 -13.40
N TYR A 497 -10.14 9.41 -14.56
CA TYR A 497 -8.95 9.54 -15.40
C TYR A 497 -8.65 11.01 -15.76
N LEU A 498 -9.65 11.81 -16.11
CA LEU A 498 -9.47 13.22 -16.40
C LEU A 498 -9.09 14.05 -15.17
N ASN A 499 -9.46 13.64 -13.94
CA ASN A 499 -8.97 14.26 -12.72
C ASN A 499 -7.46 14.04 -12.58
N VAL A 500 -6.99 12.80 -12.81
CA VAL A 500 -5.55 12.45 -12.79
C VAL A 500 -4.77 13.25 -13.83
N ILE A 501 -5.30 13.37 -15.05
CA ILE A 501 -4.66 14.13 -16.13
C ILE A 501 -4.60 15.62 -15.79
N ALA A 502 -5.70 16.22 -15.34
CA ALA A 502 -5.77 17.64 -14.99
C ALA A 502 -4.75 18.00 -13.89
N MET A 503 -4.64 17.15 -12.88
CA MET A 503 -3.66 17.31 -11.80
C MET A 503 -2.22 17.28 -12.33
N ASN A 504 -1.84 16.21 -13.01
CA ASN A 504 -0.46 16.04 -13.48
C ASN A 504 -0.05 17.12 -14.48
N PHE A 505 -0.95 17.52 -15.38
CA PHE A 505 -0.68 18.54 -16.38
C PHE A 505 -0.60 19.94 -15.78
N PHE A 506 -1.47 20.26 -14.83
CA PHE A 506 -1.39 21.54 -14.12
C PHE A 506 -0.08 21.66 -13.34
N TYR A 507 0.30 20.66 -12.54
CA TYR A 507 1.54 20.71 -11.78
C TYR A 507 2.81 20.51 -12.62
N GLY A 508 2.67 20.24 -13.91
CA GLY A 508 3.81 20.12 -14.81
C GLY A 508 4.63 18.84 -14.62
N ASN A 509 3.97 17.76 -14.17
CA ASN A 509 4.61 16.46 -14.03
C ASN A 509 4.91 15.89 -15.42
N ILE A 510 6.20 15.73 -15.72
CA ILE A 510 6.68 15.22 -17.01
C ILE A 510 6.97 13.72 -16.98
N ASP A 511 6.86 13.09 -15.83
CA ASP A 511 7.07 11.66 -15.65
C ASP A 511 5.75 10.86 -15.72
N PHE A 512 4.73 11.47 -16.35
CA PHE A 512 3.40 10.95 -16.57
C PHE A 512 2.85 11.50 -17.91
N PRO A 513 2.05 10.75 -18.74
CA PRO A 513 1.35 9.50 -18.40
C PRO A 513 2.05 8.21 -18.89
N GLY A 514 3.19 8.27 -19.54
CA GLY A 514 3.86 7.08 -20.09
C GLY A 514 4.79 6.39 -19.09
N ASN A 515 4.93 6.92 -17.89
CA ASN A 515 5.58 6.33 -16.75
C ASN A 515 4.70 6.58 -15.52
N ASN A 516 4.92 5.81 -14.44
CA ASN A 516 4.21 5.99 -13.18
C ASN A 516 2.67 5.94 -13.29
N ILE A 517 2.13 5.15 -14.20
CA ILE A 517 0.70 4.91 -14.30
C ILE A 517 0.37 3.49 -13.87
N VAL A 518 -0.58 3.36 -12.96
CA VAL A 518 -1.08 2.08 -12.46
C VAL A 518 -2.57 2.01 -12.77
N PHE A 519 -2.92 1.21 -13.77
CA PHE A 519 -4.30 0.87 -14.05
C PHE A 519 -4.77 -0.27 -13.17
N TRP A 520 -5.97 -0.16 -12.61
CA TRP A 520 -6.61 -1.25 -11.89
C TRP A 520 -8.12 -1.30 -12.18
N ARG A 521 -8.72 -2.48 -12.04
CA ARG A 521 -10.17 -2.68 -12.09
C ARG A 521 -10.57 -3.90 -11.27
N PRO A 522 -11.81 -4.00 -10.76
CA PRO A 522 -12.34 -5.29 -10.35
C PRO A 522 -12.37 -6.24 -11.56
N ASN A 523 -11.86 -7.47 -11.42
CA ASN A 523 -11.92 -8.46 -12.50
C ASN A 523 -13.28 -9.17 -12.57
N GLU A 524 -13.43 -10.18 -13.42
CA GLU A 524 -14.72 -10.85 -13.63
C GLU A 524 -15.17 -11.67 -12.42
N ASP A 525 -14.24 -12.14 -11.59
CA ASP A 525 -14.51 -12.92 -10.39
C ASP A 525 -14.86 -12.06 -9.17
N ALA A 526 -14.63 -10.73 -9.25
CA ALA A 526 -14.90 -9.81 -8.15
C ALA A 526 -16.40 -9.71 -7.80
N VAL A 527 -16.69 -9.86 -6.52
CA VAL A 527 -18.02 -9.67 -5.96
C VAL A 527 -18.14 -8.23 -5.45
N THR A 528 -18.53 -7.33 -6.33
CA THR A 528 -18.66 -5.90 -6.04
C THR A 528 -19.69 -5.25 -6.95
N ASP A 529 -20.32 -4.16 -6.46
CA ASP A 529 -21.21 -3.31 -7.25
C ASP A 529 -20.44 -2.28 -8.10
N MET A 530 -19.13 -2.21 -7.98
CA MET A 530 -18.29 -1.31 -8.77
C MET A 530 -18.30 -1.68 -10.26
N PRO A 531 -18.29 -0.69 -11.17
CA PRO A 531 -18.09 -0.95 -12.59
C PRO A 531 -16.74 -1.64 -12.85
N LYS A 532 -16.76 -2.71 -13.63
CA LYS A 532 -15.57 -3.50 -14.00
C LYS A 532 -14.76 -2.83 -15.11
N ARG A 533 -14.38 -1.59 -14.89
CA ARG A 533 -13.60 -0.73 -15.81
C ARG A 533 -12.40 -0.15 -15.09
N PHE A 534 -11.38 0.24 -15.85
CA PHE A 534 -10.14 0.77 -15.29
C PHE A 534 -10.32 2.10 -14.56
N ARG A 535 -9.57 2.25 -13.48
CA ARG A 535 -9.25 3.46 -12.75
C ARG A 535 -7.72 3.57 -12.66
N VAL A 536 -7.20 4.70 -12.17
CA VAL A 536 -5.76 4.94 -12.07
C VAL A 536 -5.37 5.25 -10.64
N ILE A 537 -4.47 4.46 -10.07
CA ILE A 537 -3.82 4.84 -8.80
C ILE A 537 -2.77 5.91 -9.10
N VAL A 538 -2.95 7.09 -8.48
CA VAL A 538 -1.96 8.18 -8.56
C VAL A 538 -0.69 7.78 -7.81
N LYS A 539 0.44 7.95 -8.47
CA LYS A 539 1.74 7.57 -7.95
C LYS A 539 2.80 8.58 -8.45
N ASP A 540 3.80 8.85 -7.61
CA ASP A 540 5.07 9.51 -7.95
C ASP A 540 4.91 10.83 -8.73
N THR A 541 4.26 11.83 -8.10
CA THR A 541 4.02 13.13 -8.73
C THR A 541 5.15 14.15 -8.48
N ASP A 542 6.29 13.72 -7.93
CA ASP A 542 7.39 14.59 -7.49
C ASP A 542 8.07 15.37 -8.64
N PHE A 543 7.97 14.89 -9.90
CA PHE A 543 8.43 15.64 -11.08
C PHE A 543 7.59 16.89 -11.39
N GLY A 544 6.51 17.12 -10.63
CA GLY A 544 5.69 18.33 -10.70
C GLY A 544 6.23 19.50 -9.88
N LEU A 545 5.43 20.58 -9.80
CA LEU A 545 5.62 21.74 -8.93
C LEU A 545 7.04 22.36 -9.01
N GLY A 546 7.61 22.39 -10.21
CA GLY A 546 8.87 23.07 -10.49
C GLY A 546 10.14 22.29 -10.12
N LEU A 547 10.08 20.97 -9.93
CA LEU A 547 11.29 20.17 -9.72
C LEU A 547 12.35 20.45 -10.79
N TYR A 548 13.62 20.47 -10.39
CA TYR A 548 14.78 20.81 -11.23
C TYR A 548 14.69 22.20 -11.90
N GLY A 549 13.99 23.15 -11.26
CA GLY A 549 13.89 24.53 -11.75
C GLY A 549 12.91 24.72 -12.92
N ARG A 550 12.04 23.73 -13.21
CA ARG A 550 11.02 23.84 -14.25
C ARG A 550 10.05 24.97 -13.94
N GLN A 551 9.97 25.92 -14.86
CA GLN A 551 9.20 27.14 -14.68
C GLN A 551 7.69 26.87 -14.71
N ASN A 552 6.92 27.70 -14.03
CA ASN A 552 5.46 27.63 -14.04
C ASN A 552 4.82 27.92 -15.43
N SER A 553 5.61 28.42 -16.37
CA SER A 553 5.24 28.62 -17.78
C SER A 553 5.43 27.37 -18.64
N PHE A 554 5.96 26.28 -18.12
CA PHE A 554 6.19 25.04 -18.88
C PHE A 554 4.89 24.46 -19.45
N ASN A 555 4.88 24.11 -20.75
CA ASN A 555 3.67 23.72 -21.45
C ASN A 555 3.54 22.20 -21.61
N THR A 556 2.91 21.54 -20.63
CA THR A 556 2.62 20.10 -20.66
C THR A 556 1.64 19.68 -21.76
N ILE A 557 0.77 20.59 -22.19
CA ILE A 557 -0.17 20.32 -23.28
C ILE A 557 0.59 20.29 -24.62
N ASP A 558 1.49 21.25 -24.87
CA ASP A 558 2.33 21.23 -26.08
C ASP A 558 3.30 20.03 -26.04
N LEU A 559 3.81 19.65 -24.88
CA LEU A 559 4.62 18.45 -24.73
C LEU A 559 3.86 17.17 -25.15
N LEU A 560 2.57 17.06 -24.78
CA LEU A 560 1.74 15.92 -25.22
C LEU A 560 1.64 15.83 -26.76
N TYR A 561 1.39 16.94 -27.43
CA TYR A 561 1.16 16.94 -28.89
C TYR A 561 2.46 17.04 -29.72
N ASN A 562 3.50 17.66 -29.17
CA ASN A 562 4.76 17.94 -29.85
C ASN A 562 5.99 17.50 -29.03
N PRO A 563 6.11 16.24 -28.60
CA PRO A 563 7.17 15.78 -27.69
C PRO A 563 8.58 15.99 -28.26
N SER A 564 8.76 16.00 -29.57
CA SER A 564 10.06 16.27 -30.22
C SER A 564 10.63 17.66 -29.96
N LYS A 565 9.82 18.64 -29.56
CA LYS A 565 10.28 19.97 -29.12
C LYS A 565 10.95 19.95 -27.75
N TYR A 566 10.79 18.87 -26.98
CA TYR A 566 11.21 18.75 -25.58
C TYR A 566 12.12 17.53 -25.38
N PRO A 567 13.28 17.45 -26.03
CA PRO A 567 14.11 16.23 -26.07
C PRO A 567 14.62 15.78 -24.70
N ASN A 568 14.65 16.67 -23.71
CA ASN A 568 15.09 16.37 -22.34
C ASN A 568 13.92 16.05 -21.37
N ASP A 569 12.67 16.19 -21.82
CA ASP A 569 11.48 16.09 -20.97
C ASP A 569 10.39 15.18 -21.56
N ASN A 570 10.68 14.44 -22.63
CA ASN A 570 9.67 13.73 -23.41
C ASN A 570 9.60 12.20 -23.21
N TRP A 571 10.40 11.65 -22.32
CA TRP A 571 10.49 10.19 -22.14
C TRP A 571 9.14 9.52 -21.84
N ALA A 572 8.31 10.15 -21.03
CA ALA A 572 6.98 9.63 -20.68
C ALA A 572 5.87 10.04 -21.70
N PHE A 573 6.24 10.67 -22.83
CA PHE A 573 5.26 11.21 -23.78
C PHE A 573 5.29 10.53 -25.17
N THR A 574 5.96 9.39 -25.29
CA THR A 574 6.11 8.62 -26.53
C THR A 574 5.51 7.20 -26.42
N THR A 575 4.56 6.96 -25.55
CA THR A 575 4.09 5.65 -25.12
C THR A 575 2.65 5.35 -25.57
N PRO A 576 2.19 4.09 -25.44
CA PRO A 576 0.78 3.74 -25.61
C PRO A 576 -0.16 4.57 -24.72
N ALA A 577 0.21 4.88 -23.48
CA ALA A 577 -0.61 5.68 -22.58
C ALA A 577 -0.85 7.11 -23.08
N THR A 578 0.11 7.73 -23.79
CA THR A 578 -0.13 9.02 -24.46
C THR A 578 -1.05 8.89 -25.66
N THR A 579 -1.08 7.76 -26.34
CA THR A 579 -2.04 7.48 -27.41
C THR A 579 -3.47 7.43 -26.87
N LEU A 580 -3.69 6.76 -25.74
CA LEU A 580 -4.99 6.76 -25.04
C LEU A 580 -5.48 8.20 -24.82
N LEU A 581 -4.69 9.03 -24.16
CA LEU A 581 -5.09 10.39 -23.84
C LEU A 581 -5.37 11.24 -25.09
N LYS A 582 -4.48 11.17 -26.11
CA LYS A 582 -4.67 11.92 -27.36
C LYS A 582 -5.96 11.54 -28.06
N ASN A 583 -6.25 10.23 -28.16
CA ASN A 583 -7.43 9.75 -28.85
C ASN A 583 -8.72 10.04 -28.07
N MET A 584 -8.68 9.97 -26.74
CA MET A 584 -9.80 10.41 -25.88
C MET A 584 -10.14 11.89 -26.07
N LEU A 585 -9.12 12.76 -26.15
CA LEU A 585 -9.33 14.20 -26.34
C LEU A 585 -9.78 14.59 -27.76
N GLU A 586 -9.90 13.65 -28.70
CA GLU A 586 -10.57 13.88 -30.00
C GLU A 586 -12.10 13.86 -29.87
N ASP A 587 -12.67 13.22 -28.84
CA ASP A 587 -14.08 13.28 -28.53
C ASP A 587 -14.44 14.63 -27.89
N ALA A 588 -15.45 15.32 -28.43
CA ALA A 588 -15.81 16.66 -27.99
C ALA A 588 -16.31 16.71 -26.54
N ASP A 589 -17.02 15.69 -26.08
CA ASP A 589 -17.56 15.65 -24.73
C ASP A 589 -16.44 15.43 -23.70
N ILE A 590 -15.50 14.53 -24.01
CA ILE A 590 -14.31 14.28 -23.18
C ILE A 590 -13.43 15.53 -23.13
N LEU A 591 -13.16 16.17 -24.25
CA LEU A 591 -12.39 17.40 -24.33
C LEU A 591 -13.05 18.51 -23.52
N ASN A 592 -14.36 18.69 -23.64
CA ASN A 592 -15.12 19.67 -22.88
C ASN A 592 -15.02 19.40 -21.37
N MET A 593 -15.16 18.14 -20.95
CA MET A 593 -14.99 17.75 -19.54
C MET A 593 -13.57 18.09 -19.05
N PHE A 594 -12.54 17.79 -19.85
CA PHE A 594 -11.15 18.08 -19.46
C PHE A 594 -10.90 19.59 -19.26
N ILE A 595 -11.35 20.41 -20.21
CA ILE A 595 -11.21 21.88 -20.13
C ILE A 595 -11.98 22.43 -18.94
N ASP A 596 -13.21 21.96 -18.70
CA ASP A 596 -14.02 22.38 -17.57
C ASP A 596 -13.36 22.04 -16.23
N LYS A 597 -12.88 20.79 -16.08
CA LYS A 597 -12.13 20.37 -14.90
C LYS A 597 -10.90 21.27 -14.65
N CYS A 598 -10.09 21.52 -15.67
CA CYS A 598 -8.92 22.37 -15.55
C CYS A 598 -9.30 23.78 -15.08
N CYS A 599 -10.33 24.39 -15.69
CA CYS A 599 -10.80 25.74 -15.31
C CYS A 599 -11.36 25.78 -13.89
N ILE A 600 -12.18 24.79 -13.52
CA ILE A 600 -12.83 24.73 -12.21
C ILE A 600 -11.79 24.46 -11.11
N PHE A 601 -10.89 23.52 -11.30
CA PHE A 601 -9.84 23.21 -10.33
C PHE A 601 -8.91 24.39 -10.08
N MET A 602 -8.51 25.11 -11.14
CA MET A 602 -7.70 26.32 -11.00
C MET A 602 -8.42 27.46 -10.26
N GLY A 603 -9.72 27.59 -10.45
CA GLY A 603 -10.52 28.60 -9.75
C GLY A 603 -10.84 28.26 -8.30
N ASP A 604 -10.75 26.99 -7.93
CA ASP A 604 -11.14 26.48 -6.62
C ASP A 604 -9.92 26.13 -5.73
N PHE A 605 -9.15 25.09 -6.07
CA PHE A 605 -8.11 24.53 -5.21
C PHE A 605 -6.73 24.35 -5.88
N MET A 606 -6.62 24.13 -7.19
CA MET A 606 -5.33 24.01 -7.91
C MET A 606 -4.78 25.40 -8.25
N ASN A 607 -4.38 26.15 -7.25
CA ASN A 607 -3.84 27.52 -7.37
C ASN A 607 -2.94 27.85 -6.17
N GLY A 608 -2.42 29.06 -6.12
CA GLY A 608 -1.54 29.51 -5.03
C GLY A 608 -2.19 29.42 -3.64
N LYS A 609 -3.51 29.61 -3.53
CA LYS A 609 -4.21 29.56 -2.24
C LYS A 609 -4.39 28.11 -1.77
N GLY A 610 -4.86 27.21 -2.63
CA GLY A 610 -5.08 25.79 -2.30
C GLY A 610 -3.76 25.07 -2.04
N THR A 611 -2.84 25.14 -3.01
CA THR A 611 -1.50 24.53 -2.88
C THR A 611 -0.73 25.14 -1.70
N GLY A 612 -0.84 26.47 -1.50
CA GLY A 612 -0.22 27.17 -0.38
C GLY A 612 -0.72 26.70 0.98
N ALA A 613 -2.02 26.44 1.11
CA ALA A 613 -2.60 25.91 2.36
C ALA A 613 -2.04 24.50 2.69
N THR A 614 -1.92 23.63 1.68
CA THR A 614 -1.30 22.30 1.87
C THR A 614 0.17 22.41 2.27
N ILE A 615 0.92 23.33 1.65
CA ILE A 615 2.32 23.61 2.02
C ILE A 615 2.41 24.06 3.49
N ASP A 616 1.53 24.99 3.93
CA ASP A 616 1.55 25.48 5.31
C ASP A 616 1.23 24.38 6.31
N LEU A 617 0.27 23.53 5.99
CA LEU A 617 -0.07 22.35 6.81
C LEU A 617 1.13 21.41 6.98
N ILE A 618 1.81 21.06 5.90
CA ILE A 618 2.99 20.19 5.93
C ILE A 618 4.14 20.84 6.73
N LYS A 619 4.33 22.15 6.59
CA LYS A 619 5.33 22.87 7.40
C LYS A 619 5.00 22.83 8.88
N GLU A 620 3.75 23.04 9.24
CA GLU A 620 3.31 22.97 10.63
C GLU A 620 3.53 21.57 11.23
N GLU A 621 3.23 20.53 10.46
CA GLU A 621 3.40 19.14 10.88
C GLU A 621 4.88 18.77 11.07
N ALA A 622 5.76 19.12 10.15
CA ALA A 622 7.03 18.40 9.96
C ALA A 622 8.30 19.27 9.99
N MET A 623 8.21 20.59 10.02
CA MET A 623 9.36 21.48 9.77
C MET A 623 10.54 21.27 10.73
N GLU A 624 10.29 21.08 12.03
CA GLU A 624 11.35 20.90 13.02
C GLU A 624 12.08 19.56 12.84
N GLU A 625 11.34 18.50 12.52
CA GLU A 625 11.93 17.21 12.21
C GLU A 625 12.64 17.20 10.86
N PHE A 626 12.12 17.94 9.88
CA PHE A 626 12.79 18.10 8.59
C PHE A 626 14.14 18.83 8.71
N ILE A 627 14.24 19.82 9.55
CA ILE A 627 15.50 20.50 9.85
C ILE A 627 16.49 19.52 10.48
N ALA A 628 16.05 18.72 11.46
CA ALA A 628 16.89 17.73 12.11
C ALA A 628 17.34 16.62 11.14
N HIS A 629 16.46 16.17 10.24
CA HIS A 629 16.75 15.25 9.16
C HIS A 629 17.85 15.80 8.24
N ARG A 630 17.70 17.06 7.79
CA ARG A 630 18.70 17.74 6.99
C ARG A 630 20.05 17.81 7.71
N ASP A 631 20.06 18.20 8.99
CA ASP A 631 21.29 18.35 9.78
C ASP A 631 22.03 17.01 9.94
N LYS A 632 21.30 15.88 10.08
CA LYS A 632 21.91 14.52 10.10
C LYS A 632 22.66 14.22 8.80
N TYR A 633 22.10 14.55 7.67
CA TYR A 633 22.69 14.21 6.36
C TYR A 633 23.66 15.28 5.84
N ALA A 634 23.82 16.43 6.55
CA ALA A 634 24.84 17.48 6.33
C ALA A 634 25.03 17.87 4.85
N TRP A 635 23.95 17.91 4.05
CA TRP A 635 24.06 18.20 2.62
C TRP A 635 24.10 19.72 2.38
N SER A 636 25.25 20.19 1.90
CA SER A 636 25.54 21.62 1.71
C SER A 636 24.58 22.37 0.78
N TRP A 637 23.83 21.65 -0.07
CA TRP A 637 22.85 22.24 -0.98
C TRP A 637 21.46 22.56 -0.35
N TRP A 638 21.14 22.01 0.83
CA TRP A 638 19.92 22.38 1.52
C TRP A 638 19.98 23.72 2.24
N GLY A 639 21.19 24.21 2.49
CA GLY A 639 21.42 25.51 3.07
C GLY A 639 20.95 25.64 4.52
N SER A 640 20.65 26.86 4.92
CA SER A 640 20.12 27.22 6.22
C SER A 640 18.61 26.93 6.35
N ARG A 641 18.07 27.06 7.57
CA ARG A 641 16.61 27.10 7.79
C ARG A 641 15.92 28.06 6.83
N GLN A 642 16.50 29.25 6.62
CA GLN A 642 15.94 30.25 5.72
C GLN A 642 15.91 29.77 4.27
N ASP A 643 16.89 28.98 3.83
CA ASP A 643 16.89 28.44 2.46
C ASP A 643 15.79 27.40 2.28
N ILE A 644 15.52 26.60 3.30
CA ILE A 644 14.37 25.66 3.30
C ILE A 644 13.06 26.44 3.23
N GLU A 645 12.89 27.50 4.05
CA GLU A 645 11.72 28.38 3.99
C GLU A 645 11.55 29.02 2.60
N ASN A 646 12.64 29.43 1.97
CA ASN A 646 12.62 29.97 0.62
C ASN A 646 12.12 28.95 -0.40
N LYS A 647 12.52 27.68 -0.32
CA LYS A 647 12.04 26.62 -1.20
C LYS A 647 10.51 26.42 -1.10
N PHE A 648 9.96 26.41 0.10
CA PHE A 648 8.52 26.38 0.31
C PHE A 648 7.82 27.62 -0.29
N ASN A 649 8.39 28.82 -0.09
CA ASN A 649 7.86 30.03 -0.66
C ASN A 649 7.94 30.05 -2.19
N ASP A 650 8.98 29.51 -2.78
CA ASP A 650 9.13 29.41 -4.24
C ASP A 650 8.12 28.41 -4.84
N ALA A 651 7.83 27.29 -4.16
CA ALA A 651 6.74 26.38 -4.55
C ALA A 651 5.36 27.08 -4.50
N LYS A 652 5.10 27.91 -3.48
CA LYS A 652 3.88 28.74 -3.42
C LYS A 652 3.79 29.72 -4.59
N LYS A 653 4.86 30.47 -4.89
CA LYS A 653 4.91 31.40 -6.02
C LYS A 653 4.73 30.69 -7.35
N TRP A 654 5.33 29.49 -7.49
CA TRP A 654 5.13 28.66 -8.68
C TRP A 654 3.65 28.34 -8.89
N ALA A 655 2.97 27.84 -7.84
CA ALA A 655 1.54 27.53 -7.88
C ALA A 655 0.65 28.77 -8.08
N GLU A 656 1.02 29.91 -7.54
CA GLU A 656 0.31 31.18 -7.73
C GLU A 656 0.37 31.66 -9.19
N GLY A 657 1.53 31.55 -9.82
CA GLY A 657 1.72 31.97 -11.20
C GLY A 657 1.20 31.01 -12.25
N ARG A 658 1.11 29.70 -11.91
CA ARG A 658 0.79 28.61 -12.85
C ARG A 658 -0.55 28.76 -13.57
N PRO A 659 -1.67 29.12 -12.94
CA PRO A 659 -2.96 29.26 -13.61
C PRO A 659 -2.93 30.18 -14.83
N ASN A 660 -2.20 31.31 -14.75
CA ASN A 660 -2.15 32.25 -15.86
C ASN A 660 -1.57 31.64 -17.13
N TYR A 661 -0.50 30.86 -17.01
CA TYR A 661 0.09 30.17 -18.14
C TYR A 661 -0.77 28.99 -18.59
N PHE A 662 -1.31 28.23 -17.67
CA PHE A 662 -2.07 27.03 -18.02
C PHE A 662 -3.38 27.37 -18.75
N TYR A 663 -4.07 28.45 -18.40
CA TYR A 663 -5.18 28.99 -19.17
C TYR A 663 -4.76 29.38 -20.60
N GLN A 664 -3.58 29.98 -20.78
CA GLN A 664 -3.05 30.29 -22.12
C GLN A 664 -2.75 29.02 -22.92
N HIS A 665 -2.18 27.98 -22.28
CA HIS A 665 -1.88 26.72 -22.93
C HIS A 665 -3.17 26.06 -23.45
N ILE A 666 -4.22 25.99 -22.64
CA ILE A 666 -5.53 25.48 -23.01
C ILE A 666 -6.14 26.31 -24.14
N GLY A 667 -6.18 27.66 -23.95
CA GLY A 667 -6.75 28.57 -24.93
C GLY A 667 -6.08 28.50 -26.31
N ASN A 668 -4.76 28.39 -26.33
CA ASN A 668 -3.99 28.29 -27.57
C ASN A 668 -4.17 26.92 -28.27
N GLN A 669 -4.13 25.80 -27.50
CA GLN A 669 -4.23 24.47 -28.07
C GLN A 669 -5.56 24.23 -28.79
N TRP A 670 -6.67 24.70 -28.21
CA TRP A 670 -8.02 24.45 -28.73
C TRP A 670 -8.71 25.71 -29.26
N ASN A 671 -7.94 26.78 -29.51
CA ASN A 671 -8.42 28.03 -30.10
C ASN A 671 -9.66 28.65 -29.38
N LEU A 672 -9.61 28.64 -28.03
CA LEU A 672 -10.73 29.12 -27.19
C LEU A 672 -10.64 30.65 -26.89
N GLY A 673 -9.59 31.30 -27.35
CA GLY A 673 -9.34 32.73 -27.06
C GLY A 673 -8.93 32.99 -25.61
N THR A 674 -9.13 34.24 -25.16
CA THR A 674 -8.75 34.65 -23.80
C THR A 674 -9.90 34.37 -22.81
N PRO A 675 -9.66 33.63 -21.73
CA PRO A 675 -10.71 33.36 -20.73
C PRO A 675 -11.05 34.64 -19.96
N ARG A 676 -12.27 34.72 -19.44
CA ARG A 676 -12.80 35.82 -18.65
C ARG A 676 -12.91 35.46 -17.19
N THR A 677 -12.81 36.42 -16.29
CA THR A 677 -12.97 36.19 -14.86
C THR A 677 -14.39 35.73 -14.55
N LEU A 678 -14.47 34.62 -13.81
CA LEU A 678 -15.69 34.07 -13.24
C LEU A 678 -15.47 33.98 -11.73
N THR A 679 -16.32 34.63 -10.95
CA THR A 679 -16.34 34.52 -9.49
C THR A 679 -17.66 33.95 -9.06
N ILE A 680 -17.65 32.94 -8.19
CA ILE A 680 -18.86 32.40 -7.57
C ILE A 680 -18.76 32.65 -6.07
N ASN A 681 -19.58 33.60 -5.62
CA ASN A 681 -19.61 34.06 -4.23
C ASN A 681 -20.59 33.22 -3.43
N LYS A 682 -20.19 32.78 -2.26
CA LYS A 682 -21.11 32.25 -1.27
C LYS A 682 -21.54 33.35 -0.34
N SER A 683 -22.82 33.65 -0.27
CA SER A 683 -23.37 34.69 0.59
C SER A 683 -23.18 34.41 2.09
N SER A 684 -23.05 33.11 2.46
CA SER A 684 -22.45 32.70 3.73
C SER A 684 -21.64 31.43 3.50
N LYS A 685 -20.38 31.42 3.93
CA LYS A 685 -19.40 30.37 3.66
C LYS A 685 -19.84 28.95 4.11
N ASN A 686 -20.75 28.88 5.05
CA ASN A 686 -21.08 27.63 5.74
C ASN A 686 -22.45 27.08 5.40
N ASP A 687 -23.29 27.85 4.69
CA ASP A 687 -24.70 27.54 4.56
C ASP A 687 -25.11 26.96 3.19
N VAL A 688 -24.23 27.03 2.18
CA VAL A 688 -24.54 26.59 0.81
C VAL A 688 -23.44 25.70 0.25
N GLU A 689 -23.82 24.53 -0.25
CA GLU A 689 -22.98 23.69 -1.12
C GLU A 689 -23.28 24.03 -2.58
N ILE A 690 -22.26 24.21 -3.39
CA ILE A 690 -22.39 24.54 -4.83
C ILE A 690 -21.68 23.50 -5.65
N THR A 691 -22.36 23.02 -6.69
CA THR A 691 -21.80 22.15 -7.72
C THR A 691 -21.69 22.94 -9.02
N PHE A 692 -20.55 22.91 -9.67
CA PHE A 692 -20.27 23.55 -10.97
C PHE A 692 -19.91 22.48 -12.00
N ASN A 693 -20.69 22.35 -13.06
CA ASN A 693 -20.54 21.31 -14.11
C ASN A 693 -20.28 19.91 -13.50
N ASN A 694 -21.12 19.51 -12.55
CA ASN A 694 -21.03 18.26 -11.78
C ASN A 694 -19.78 18.13 -10.86
N ILE A 695 -19.06 19.22 -10.61
CA ILE A 695 -17.93 19.24 -9.67
C ILE A 695 -18.35 20.02 -8.42
N LYS A 696 -18.31 19.37 -7.27
CA LYS A 696 -18.59 20.03 -5.98
C LYS A 696 -17.46 21.01 -5.66
N LEU A 697 -17.78 22.27 -5.51
CA LEU A 697 -16.82 23.29 -5.14
C LEU A 697 -16.44 23.19 -3.65
N SER A 698 -15.20 23.56 -3.33
CA SER A 698 -14.73 23.69 -1.95
C SER A 698 -15.54 24.76 -1.19
N ASP A 699 -15.41 24.82 0.13
CA ASP A 699 -16.10 25.83 0.95
C ASP A 699 -15.58 27.27 0.77
N LYS A 700 -14.64 27.50 -0.13
CA LYS A 700 -14.08 28.82 -0.45
C LYS A 700 -14.86 29.47 -1.58
N VAL A 701 -14.73 30.80 -1.72
CA VAL A 701 -15.20 31.50 -2.91
C VAL A 701 -14.44 31.01 -4.13
N PHE A 702 -15.17 30.59 -5.17
CA PHE A 702 -14.56 30.28 -6.46
C PHE A 702 -14.11 31.57 -7.12
N ASP A 703 -12.83 31.68 -7.46
CA ASP A 703 -12.23 32.83 -8.11
C ASP A 703 -11.28 32.38 -9.22
N GLY A 704 -11.83 32.23 -10.43
CA GLY A 704 -11.12 31.64 -11.57
C GLY A 704 -11.41 32.38 -12.87
N LYS A 705 -11.04 31.73 -13.97
CA LYS A 705 -11.33 32.19 -15.32
C LYS A 705 -12.04 31.09 -16.08
N TYR A 706 -12.93 31.49 -17.00
CA TYR A 706 -13.66 30.56 -17.85
C TYR A 706 -13.70 31.05 -19.28
N PHE A 707 -13.70 30.14 -20.26
CA PHE A 707 -13.69 30.54 -21.66
C PHE A 707 -15.09 30.93 -22.15
N LYS A 708 -15.14 31.94 -23.03
CA LYS A 708 -16.36 32.41 -23.68
C LYS A 708 -17.12 31.26 -24.35
N ASP A 709 -18.43 31.35 -24.38
CA ASP A 709 -19.38 30.40 -25.01
C ASP A 709 -19.38 28.99 -24.40
N ARG A 710 -18.61 28.73 -23.33
CA ARG A 710 -18.71 27.47 -22.59
C ARG A 710 -19.89 27.49 -21.62
N THR A 711 -20.53 26.35 -21.47
CA THR A 711 -21.67 26.19 -20.59
C THR A 711 -21.26 26.25 -19.12
N ILE A 712 -21.95 27.06 -18.34
CA ILE A 712 -21.89 27.09 -16.88
C ILE A 712 -23.18 26.46 -16.39
N THR A 713 -23.11 25.35 -15.71
CA THR A 713 -24.22 24.75 -14.98
C THR A 713 -23.88 24.75 -13.50
N LEU A 714 -24.69 25.48 -12.72
CA LEU A 714 -24.55 25.52 -11.27
C LEU A 714 -25.78 24.92 -10.62
N SER A 715 -25.61 24.14 -9.60
CA SER A 715 -26.63 23.75 -8.65
C SER A 715 -26.18 24.06 -7.24
N ALA A 716 -27.11 24.36 -6.34
CA ALA A 716 -26.77 24.62 -4.96
C ALA A 716 -27.86 24.15 -4.00
N THR A 717 -27.39 23.67 -2.84
CA THR A 717 -28.22 23.25 -1.70
C THR A 717 -27.79 23.99 -0.44
N THR A 718 -28.76 24.26 0.45
CA THR A 718 -28.45 24.81 1.77
C THR A 718 -28.24 23.72 2.79
N LYS A 719 -27.34 23.94 3.76
CA LYS A 719 -27.14 23.06 4.94
C LYS A 719 -28.22 23.31 6.02
N ASP A 720 -28.91 24.45 5.97
CA ASP A 720 -30.03 24.78 6.86
C ASP A 720 -31.34 24.33 6.24
N GLU A 721 -32.01 23.37 6.86
CA GLU A 721 -33.27 22.79 6.40
C GLU A 721 -34.42 23.81 6.27
N ASN A 722 -34.32 24.96 6.95
CA ASN A 722 -35.32 26.04 6.89
C ASN A 722 -35.03 27.03 5.76
N LYS A 723 -33.99 26.85 5.01
CA LYS A 723 -33.58 27.71 3.89
C LYS A 723 -33.56 26.90 2.60
N SER A 724 -33.72 27.58 1.48
CA SER A 724 -33.55 27.01 0.15
C SER A 724 -32.91 28.01 -0.78
N VAL A 725 -32.17 27.52 -1.80
CA VAL A 725 -31.71 28.34 -2.90
C VAL A 725 -32.92 28.62 -3.80
N THR A 726 -33.33 29.89 -3.90
CA THR A 726 -34.50 30.32 -4.67
C THR A 726 -34.14 30.92 -6.02
N GLY A 727 -32.85 31.22 -6.24
CA GLY A 727 -32.38 31.79 -7.51
C GLY A 727 -30.90 32.05 -7.53
N TRP A 728 -30.48 32.69 -8.59
CA TRP A 728 -29.10 33.09 -8.82
C TRP A 728 -29.05 34.55 -9.30
N LYS A 729 -28.12 35.30 -8.80
CA LYS A 729 -27.83 36.67 -9.25
C LYS A 729 -26.52 36.70 -10.01
N VAL A 730 -26.54 37.11 -11.25
CA VAL A 730 -25.37 37.30 -12.11
C VAL A 730 -25.14 38.78 -12.28
N THR A 731 -23.90 39.22 -12.09
CA THR A 731 -23.48 40.62 -12.22
C THR A 731 -22.21 40.75 -13.05
N GLY A 732 -21.95 41.90 -13.65
CA GLY A 732 -20.80 42.21 -14.49
C GLY A 732 -21.17 42.40 -15.95
N ALA A 733 -20.64 41.60 -16.85
CA ALA A 733 -20.94 41.69 -18.28
C ALA A 733 -22.43 41.39 -18.59
N ILE A 734 -23.10 40.72 -17.70
CA ILE A 734 -24.55 40.50 -17.66
C ILE A 734 -25.03 40.86 -16.27
N ASN A 735 -26.20 41.52 -16.18
CA ASN A 735 -26.84 41.83 -14.90
C ASN A 735 -28.25 41.23 -14.95
N GLN A 736 -28.42 40.03 -14.39
CA GLN A 736 -29.66 39.26 -14.48
C GLN A 736 -29.85 38.40 -13.23
N GLN A 737 -31.13 38.14 -12.89
CA GLN A 737 -31.49 37.15 -11.88
C GLN A 737 -32.17 35.94 -12.58
N PHE A 738 -31.92 34.77 -12.05
CA PHE A 738 -32.49 33.53 -12.49
C PHE A 738 -33.23 32.88 -11.30
N GLU A 739 -34.32 32.23 -11.55
CA GLU A 739 -35.11 31.54 -10.51
C GLU A 739 -34.72 30.06 -10.44
N GLY A 740 -34.89 29.45 -9.27
CA GLY A 740 -34.62 28.04 -9.03
C GLY A 740 -33.24 27.75 -8.42
N SER A 741 -33.07 26.53 -7.96
CA SER A 741 -31.79 26.06 -7.36
C SER A 741 -30.71 25.75 -8.38
N GLU A 742 -31.06 25.70 -9.67
CA GLU A 742 -30.12 25.42 -10.78
C GLU A 742 -30.02 26.64 -11.70
N LEU A 743 -28.83 26.87 -12.24
CA LEU A 743 -28.53 27.88 -13.25
C LEU A 743 -27.79 27.23 -14.40
N THR A 744 -28.29 27.39 -15.63
CA THR A 744 -27.57 27.06 -16.85
C THR A 744 -27.44 28.28 -17.74
N MET A 745 -26.22 28.65 -18.13
CA MET A 745 -25.96 29.79 -19.01
C MET A 745 -24.66 29.59 -19.81
N GLN A 746 -24.45 30.38 -20.84
CA GLN A 746 -23.18 30.44 -21.56
C GLN A 746 -22.30 31.55 -20.95
N MET A 747 -20.99 31.29 -20.81
CA MET A 747 -20.03 32.30 -20.37
C MET A 747 -19.98 33.46 -21.37
N PRO A 748 -20.31 34.69 -20.96
CA PRO A 748 -20.28 35.86 -21.86
C PRO A 748 -18.85 36.29 -22.21
N ASN A 749 -18.74 37.17 -23.20
CA ASN A 749 -17.46 37.80 -23.54
C ASN A 749 -17.12 38.96 -22.58
N GLY A 750 -17.08 38.68 -21.28
CA GLY A 750 -16.74 39.65 -20.23
C GLY A 750 -16.77 38.97 -18.85
N ASN A 751 -16.26 39.68 -17.88
CA ASN A 751 -16.18 39.20 -16.50
C ASN A 751 -17.56 39.18 -15.83
N ILE A 752 -17.84 38.13 -15.08
CA ILE A 752 -19.09 37.97 -14.30
C ILE A 752 -18.80 37.49 -12.88
N ALA A 753 -19.72 37.84 -11.98
CA ALA A 753 -19.83 37.26 -10.65
C ALA A 753 -21.23 36.66 -10.46
N ILE A 754 -21.31 35.49 -9.85
CA ILE A 754 -22.53 34.71 -9.62
C ILE A 754 -22.70 34.49 -8.12
N GLU A 755 -23.91 34.73 -7.61
CA GLU A 755 -24.27 34.52 -6.21
C GLU A 755 -25.59 33.72 -6.13
N PRO A 756 -25.70 32.70 -5.26
CA PRO A 756 -26.98 32.08 -4.96
C PRO A 756 -27.87 33.05 -4.15
N ILE A 757 -29.17 33.08 -4.46
CA ILE A 757 -30.18 33.80 -3.68
C ILE A 757 -30.80 32.79 -2.72
N ILE A 758 -30.68 33.05 -1.42
CA ILE A 758 -31.19 32.17 -0.37
C ILE A 758 -32.50 32.80 0.16
N GLY A 759 -33.57 32.01 0.12
CA GLY A 759 -34.87 32.34 0.69
C GLY A 759 -35.22 31.48 1.90
N VAL A 760 -36.31 31.79 2.55
CA VAL A 760 -36.89 30.89 3.55
C VAL A 760 -37.34 29.62 2.83
N GLY A 761 -36.89 28.48 3.30
CA GLY A 761 -37.29 27.19 2.72
C GLY A 761 -38.83 27.05 2.73
N SER A 762 -39.38 26.52 1.66
CA SER A 762 -40.82 26.30 1.55
C SER A 762 -41.35 25.28 2.58
N GLY A 763 -40.45 24.66 3.37
CA GLY A 763 -40.78 23.60 4.31
C GLY A 763 -41.43 22.37 3.65
N ILE A 764 -41.10 22.11 2.37
CA ILE A 764 -41.60 20.93 1.65
C ILE A 764 -40.63 19.77 1.91
N GLU A 765 -41.14 18.74 2.55
CA GLU A 765 -40.41 17.48 2.75
C GLU A 765 -40.81 16.50 1.65
N GLU A 766 -39.87 16.06 0.83
CA GLU A 766 -40.08 14.96 -0.13
C GLU A 766 -40.03 13.61 0.60
N ILE A 767 -41.06 12.82 0.42
CA ILE A 767 -41.11 11.45 0.96
C ILE A 767 -41.30 10.46 -0.17
N ALA A 768 -40.37 9.53 -0.25
CA ALA A 768 -40.19 8.60 -1.34
C ALA A 768 -41.35 7.60 -1.57
N ASN A 769 -42.23 7.38 -0.60
CA ASN A 769 -43.40 6.51 -0.79
C ASN A 769 -44.55 6.77 0.19
N SER A 770 -45.76 6.35 -0.18
CA SER A 770 -47.02 6.53 0.60
C SER A 770 -47.04 5.78 1.96
N GLN A 771 -46.19 4.75 2.15
CA GLN A 771 -46.14 4.02 3.43
C GLN A 771 -45.32 4.80 4.48
N GLN A 772 -44.25 5.50 4.08
CA GLN A 772 -43.51 6.38 4.98
C GLN A 772 -44.37 7.58 5.46
N LEU A 773 -45.23 8.12 4.57
CA LEU A 773 -46.15 9.18 4.94
C LEU A 773 -47.08 8.79 6.04
N LYS A 774 -47.61 7.55 6.03
CA LYS A 774 -48.51 7.03 7.06
C LYS A 774 -47.82 6.76 8.39
N ALA A 775 -46.55 6.36 8.37
CA ALA A 775 -45.80 5.99 9.57
C ALA A 775 -45.43 7.18 10.45
N ASN A 776 -45.33 8.39 9.91
CA ASN A 776 -44.75 9.58 10.55
C ASN A 776 -45.77 10.70 10.90
N GLY A 777 -47.08 10.36 11.05
CA GLY A 777 -48.09 11.30 11.47
C GLY A 777 -49.23 11.50 10.47
N GLN A 778 -50.27 12.19 10.90
CA GLN A 778 -51.51 12.39 10.19
C GLN A 778 -51.29 13.43 9.06
N LEU A 779 -51.76 13.10 7.84
CA LEU A 779 -51.69 13.96 6.67
C LEU A 779 -52.97 14.74 6.47
N TYR A 780 -52.82 15.98 6.00
CA TYR A 780 -53.91 16.86 5.62
C TYR A 780 -53.66 17.40 4.20
N ASP A 781 -54.72 17.60 3.43
CA ASP A 781 -54.61 18.34 2.18
C ASP A 781 -54.40 19.85 2.44
N LEU A 782 -54.22 20.64 1.39
CA LEU A 782 -53.99 22.08 1.52
C LEU A 782 -55.24 22.84 2.01
N LEU A 783 -56.40 22.18 2.06
CA LEU A 783 -57.67 22.70 2.58
C LEU A 783 -57.89 22.30 4.05
N GLY A 784 -56.95 21.52 4.63
CA GLY A 784 -57.04 21.08 6.02
C GLY A 784 -57.84 19.78 6.23
N ASN A 785 -58.24 19.06 5.18
CA ASN A 785 -58.93 17.79 5.31
C ASN A 785 -57.91 16.66 5.52
N LYS A 786 -58.26 15.74 6.44
CA LYS A 786 -57.48 14.55 6.69
C LYS A 786 -57.39 13.64 5.47
N VAL A 787 -56.16 13.21 5.09
CA VAL A 787 -55.91 12.36 3.93
C VAL A 787 -55.47 10.98 4.40
N GLU A 788 -56.17 9.94 4.06
CA GLU A 788 -55.84 8.56 4.39
C GLU A 788 -55.04 7.86 3.29
N THR A 789 -55.15 8.30 2.06
CA THR A 789 -54.47 7.72 0.90
C THR A 789 -53.82 8.85 0.07
N PRO A 790 -52.54 9.16 0.27
CA PRO A 790 -51.83 10.19 -0.46
C PRO A 790 -51.64 9.75 -1.93
N GLN A 791 -51.68 10.72 -2.86
CA GLN A 791 -51.47 10.53 -4.29
C GLN A 791 -50.10 11.08 -4.68
N SER A 792 -49.37 10.36 -5.53
CA SER A 792 -48.09 10.80 -6.06
C SER A 792 -48.20 12.17 -6.76
N GLY A 793 -47.19 13.02 -6.57
CA GLY A 793 -47.12 14.36 -7.14
C GLY A 793 -47.97 15.45 -6.45
N ARG A 794 -48.72 15.12 -5.37
CA ARG A 794 -49.51 16.11 -4.64
C ARG A 794 -48.83 16.55 -3.34
N ILE A 795 -49.08 17.81 -2.95
CA ILE A 795 -48.60 18.44 -1.72
C ILE A 795 -49.64 18.21 -0.60
N TYR A 796 -49.16 17.79 0.55
CA TYR A 796 -49.93 17.59 1.78
C TYR A 796 -49.28 18.36 2.95
N ILE A 797 -49.98 18.49 4.07
CA ILE A 797 -49.46 19.06 5.31
C ILE A 797 -49.31 17.93 6.34
N ARG A 798 -48.13 17.76 6.92
CA ARG A 798 -47.87 16.84 8.02
C ARG A 798 -47.05 17.57 9.10
N ASN A 799 -47.50 17.51 10.34
CA ASN A 799 -46.87 18.21 11.47
C ASN A 799 -46.57 19.69 11.20
N GLY A 800 -47.45 20.35 10.47
CA GLY A 800 -47.33 21.76 10.13
C GLY A 800 -46.42 22.09 8.95
N LYS A 801 -45.77 21.08 8.31
CA LYS A 801 -44.90 21.23 7.14
C LYS A 801 -45.58 20.71 5.86
N LYS A 802 -45.28 21.37 4.72
CA LYS A 802 -45.67 20.88 3.40
C LYS A 802 -44.84 19.68 2.99
N THR A 803 -45.48 18.64 2.50
CA THR A 803 -44.87 17.35 2.11
C THR A 803 -45.33 16.95 0.72
N ILE A 804 -44.46 16.54 -0.17
CA ILE A 804 -44.80 15.99 -1.49
C ILE A 804 -44.77 14.45 -1.40
N CYS A 805 -45.79 13.80 -1.93
CA CYS A 805 -45.80 12.36 -2.16
C CYS A 805 -45.21 12.07 -3.56
N GLN A 806 -44.10 11.41 -3.65
CA GLN A 806 -43.50 10.91 -4.88
C GLN A 806 -44.19 9.66 -5.40
#